data_5612875a5a8d7e397f867eec5cf55445
#
_entry.id   5612875a5a8d7e397f867eec5cf55445
#
_cell.length_a   1.000
_cell.length_b   1.000
_cell.length_c   1.000
_cell.angle_alpha   90.00
_cell.angle_beta   90.00
_cell.angle_gamma   90.00
#
_symmetry.space_group_name_H-M   'P 1'
#
loop_
_entity.id
_entity.type
_entity.pdbx_description
1 polymer ?
#
loop_
_entity_poly.entity_id
_entity_poly.type
_entity_poly.pdbx_seq_one_letter_code
_entity_poly.pdbx_strand_id
1 'polypeptide(L)'
;MTDRNLAALLVARLTGTADHPRFTGAPIDLSTLDAHTLGAAWPALRRAEYEIMLRDHAYDDPRAEFARWLRGQIDALGLVPLVDADAALELFRDMPPGGWKRALEDLPCLDALPSPALQAELARIAGEPEDGEIRAKSAYGAYALDWFAGRRDFSARRDAYAQALADSPFRVRELDVLPELGPAALLALAASSDGYFAPKRLWIDASDPAVTLAEDAAYVAFAHDTLTEAARQVAALHAGAVPYEADRAFTIDDAQVVARAARVAAYRDEAWLRPLIGPLLTGVCVAPTAAKTAPSQSLAIALGHAVETIPTPESVRALRDALATVRHAGVQKKLARNLKPAERALGERPHTALRMTLDAKPDKKQLAMLATCMEAGFWQPMTLGHAEWRERLVDAPAGAAFSARMIWQARGSDGATQSFMPDITKGKVVLRDAAGNACEIAEDSDIRLWHPLLVDADERLAWQRAIVGRSLRQPVRQAFREYYVPTDDDASVSDSTMFEGHVLSSRPLLGVARREGWSIRAYDDGLVREFGDVRATFLVDARLYPGSQSHGTSRRLHVERRHERRWVPSPIGEIDPVVFSEVARAVDLLVSVAAFALDDDATRAAAAALTTDPVRQRDIETERWQRLNRLSDLPLGVMARHRKHVLSLVFAEPVAQGKITIDERHVRVGAWSVHCATGRVTRDGEPVDATIEPPPSPLRAVPWLPYDEALLQRIVDVVADLLD
;
A
#
# COMPACT_ATOMS: atom_id res chain seq x y z
N MET A 1 -30.17 -18.22 20.25
CA MET A 1 -29.55 -18.31 21.62
C MET A 1 -29.63 -16.91 22.22
N THR A 2 -29.87 -16.75 23.53
CA THR A 2 -29.80 -15.42 24.16
C THR A 2 -28.31 -15.06 24.31
N ASP A 3 -27.97 -13.77 24.23
CA ASP A 3 -26.59 -13.25 24.26
C ASP A 3 -25.77 -13.76 25.48
N ARG A 4 -26.38 -13.86 26.64
CA ARG A 4 -25.76 -14.47 27.85
C ARG A 4 -25.36 -15.94 27.66
N ASN A 5 -26.11 -16.70 26.87
CA ASN A 5 -25.80 -18.10 26.59
C ASN A 5 -24.61 -18.24 25.64
N LEU A 6 -24.46 -17.30 24.69
CA LEU A 6 -23.33 -17.31 23.77
C LEU A 6 -22.01 -16.97 24.48
N ALA A 7 -21.98 -15.90 25.31
CA ALA A 7 -20.81 -15.55 26.10
C ALA A 7 -20.36 -16.71 27.00
N ALA A 8 -21.29 -17.32 27.74
CA ALA A 8 -20.99 -18.47 28.62
C ALA A 8 -20.44 -19.68 27.84
N LEU A 9 -20.93 -19.94 26.62
CA LEU A 9 -20.43 -20.99 25.76
C LEU A 9 -19.01 -20.71 25.28
N LEU A 10 -18.72 -19.46 24.86
CA LEU A 10 -17.37 -19.04 24.46
C LEU A 10 -16.38 -19.19 25.62
N VAL A 11 -16.73 -18.72 26.81
CA VAL A 11 -15.91 -18.85 28.01
C VAL A 11 -15.65 -20.32 28.33
N ALA A 12 -16.69 -21.17 28.36
CA ALA A 12 -16.55 -22.60 28.64
C ALA A 12 -15.61 -23.31 27.65
N ARG A 13 -15.64 -22.92 26.40
CA ARG A 13 -14.72 -23.45 25.38
C ARG A 13 -13.29 -22.96 25.54
N LEU A 14 -13.10 -21.71 25.88
CA LEU A 14 -11.77 -21.10 26.10
C LEU A 14 -11.11 -21.60 27.38
N THR A 15 -11.88 -21.94 28.41
CA THR A 15 -11.38 -22.46 29.70
C THR A 15 -11.23 -23.98 29.75
N GLY A 16 -11.75 -24.70 28.75
CA GLY A 16 -11.74 -26.16 28.72
C GLY A 16 -12.75 -26.83 29.63
N THR A 17 -13.75 -26.10 30.10
CA THR A 17 -14.83 -26.63 30.98
C THR A 17 -15.98 -27.27 30.20
N ALA A 18 -16.04 -27.08 28.88
CA ALA A 18 -16.96 -27.77 27.99
C ALA A 18 -16.32 -29.04 27.44
N ASP A 19 -17.08 -30.16 27.39
CA ASP A 19 -16.64 -31.37 26.68
C ASP A 19 -16.24 -31.01 25.24
N HIS A 20 -14.97 -31.24 24.93
CA HIS A 20 -14.40 -30.95 23.63
C HIS A 20 -14.46 -32.18 22.71
N PRO A 21 -15.41 -32.29 21.80
CA PRO A 21 -15.10 -32.97 20.55
C PRO A 21 -14.14 -32.06 19.77
N ARG A 22 -12.99 -32.59 19.33
CA ARG A 22 -12.16 -31.97 18.31
C ARG A 22 -13.07 -31.30 17.29
N PHE A 23 -12.89 -30.06 16.96
CA PHE A 23 -13.57 -29.16 16.01
C PHE A 23 -14.67 -29.74 15.07
N THR A 24 -15.09 -30.97 15.29
CA THR A 24 -16.13 -31.73 14.58
C THR A 24 -17.55 -31.52 15.16
N GLY A 25 -17.68 -30.70 16.21
CA GLY A 25 -18.99 -30.26 16.70
C GLY A 25 -19.59 -29.18 15.81
N ALA A 26 -20.93 -29.07 15.82
CA ALA A 26 -21.64 -28.06 15.07
C ALA A 26 -20.98 -26.66 15.22
N PRO A 27 -20.77 -25.93 14.14
CA PRO A 27 -20.19 -24.59 14.20
C PRO A 27 -20.99 -23.75 15.18
N ILE A 28 -20.29 -22.98 16.04
CA ILE A 28 -20.96 -22.01 16.92
C ILE A 28 -21.54 -20.94 16.00
N ASP A 29 -22.84 -20.71 16.11
CA ASP A 29 -23.49 -19.62 15.43
C ASP A 29 -23.10 -18.29 16.08
N LEU A 30 -22.27 -17.52 15.38
CA LEU A 30 -21.81 -16.19 15.79
C LEU A 30 -22.67 -15.06 15.22
N SER A 31 -23.78 -15.35 14.56
CA SER A 31 -24.65 -14.34 13.94
C SER A 31 -25.22 -13.32 14.95
N THR A 32 -25.25 -13.69 16.24
CA THR A 32 -25.70 -12.82 17.34
C THR A 32 -24.54 -12.30 18.19
N LEU A 33 -23.28 -12.50 17.76
CA LEU A 33 -22.12 -12.00 18.49
C LEU A 33 -22.05 -10.48 18.36
N ASP A 34 -22.19 -9.80 19.48
CA ASP A 34 -22.05 -8.35 19.58
C ASP A 34 -20.82 -7.97 20.44
N ALA A 35 -20.55 -6.68 20.53
CA ALA A 35 -19.40 -6.13 21.25
C ALA A 35 -19.44 -6.44 22.76
N HIS A 36 -20.62 -6.43 23.41
CA HIS A 36 -20.76 -6.73 24.85
C HIS A 36 -20.65 -8.22 25.14
N THR A 37 -21.27 -9.07 24.31
CA THR A 37 -21.14 -10.53 24.41
C THR A 37 -19.68 -10.96 24.26
N LEU A 38 -18.98 -10.34 23.32
CA LEU A 38 -17.56 -10.54 23.12
C LEU A 38 -16.75 -10.01 24.32
N GLY A 39 -17.08 -8.83 24.85
CA GLY A 39 -16.46 -8.23 26.02
C GLY A 39 -16.50 -9.13 27.25
N ALA A 40 -17.64 -9.79 27.49
CA ALA A 40 -17.78 -10.76 28.58
C ALA A 40 -16.90 -12.02 28.41
N ALA A 41 -16.60 -12.44 27.18
CA ALA A 41 -15.71 -13.57 26.89
C ALA A 41 -14.23 -13.16 26.75
N TRP A 42 -13.93 -11.87 26.68
CA TRP A 42 -12.60 -11.32 26.37
C TRP A 42 -11.52 -11.73 27.37
N PRO A 43 -11.73 -11.69 28.71
CA PRO A 43 -10.72 -12.15 29.68
C PRO A 43 -10.30 -13.59 29.46
N ALA A 44 -11.27 -14.48 29.18
CA ALA A 44 -10.99 -15.89 28.91
C ALA A 44 -10.20 -16.08 27.61
N LEU A 45 -10.54 -15.34 26.55
CA LEU A 45 -9.82 -15.37 25.28
C LEU A 45 -8.37 -14.91 25.47
N ARG A 46 -8.14 -13.77 26.12
CA ARG A 46 -6.80 -13.23 26.38
C ARG A 46 -5.97 -14.16 27.28
N ARG A 47 -6.60 -14.81 28.26
CA ARG A 47 -5.92 -15.81 29.08
C ARG A 47 -5.50 -17.03 28.25
N ALA A 48 -6.39 -17.56 27.41
CA ALA A 48 -6.06 -18.69 26.53
C ALA A 48 -4.92 -18.37 25.58
N GLU A 49 -4.94 -17.18 24.93
CA GLU A 49 -3.85 -16.71 24.08
C GLU A 49 -2.50 -16.61 24.82
N TYR A 50 -2.52 -16.12 26.06
CA TYR A 50 -1.31 -15.98 26.87
C TYR A 50 -0.73 -17.33 27.31
N GLU A 51 -1.57 -18.26 27.77
CA GLU A 51 -1.15 -19.61 28.13
C GLU A 51 -0.53 -20.35 26.93
N ILE A 52 -1.05 -20.11 25.73
CA ILE A 52 -0.55 -20.67 24.48
C ILE A 52 0.88 -20.17 24.18
N MET A 53 1.12 -18.87 24.35
CA MET A 53 2.45 -18.28 24.10
C MET A 53 3.53 -18.81 25.04
N LEU A 54 3.17 -19.23 26.26
CA LEU A 54 4.11 -19.71 27.27
C LEU A 54 4.47 -21.21 27.15
N ARG A 55 3.78 -21.97 26.28
CA ARG A 55 3.99 -23.41 26.14
C ARG A 55 4.62 -23.77 24.81
N ASP A 56 5.80 -24.40 24.82
CA ASP A 56 6.58 -24.80 23.65
C ASP A 56 5.87 -25.77 22.68
N HIS A 57 4.71 -26.35 23.03
CA HIS A 57 3.96 -27.31 22.23
C HIS A 57 2.44 -27.04 22.21
N ALA A 58 2.03 -25.78 22.26
CA ALA A 58 0.63 -25.38 22.32
C ALA A 58 -0.18 -25.59 21.02
N TYR A 59 0.45 -26.08 19.96
CA TYR A 59 -0.24 -26.31 18.68
C TYR A 59 -1.31 -27.39 18.72
N ASP A 60 -1.19 -28.34 19.67
CA ASP A 60 -2.13 -29.45 19.85
C ASP A 60 -3.19 -29.19 20.95
N ASP A 61 -3.18 -28.01 21.58
CA ASP A 61 -4.20 -27.65 22.59
C ASP A 61 -5.49 -27.19 21.86
N PRO A 62 -6.63 -27.89 22.05
CA PRO A 62 -7.90 -27.52 21.40
C PRO A 62 -8.38 -26.10 21.75
N ARG A 63 -8.02 -25.57 22.94
CA ARG A 63 -8.35 -24.21 23.35
C ARG A 63 -7.58 -23.19 22.51
N ALA A 64 -6.33 -23.52 22.19
CA ALA A 64 -5.48 -22.72 21.31
C ALA A 64 -6.04 -22.60 19.90
N GLU A 65 -6.53 -23.72 19.37
CA GLU A 65 -7.17 -23.75 18.05
C GLU A 65 -8.47 -22.94 18.06
N PHE A 66 -9.28 -23.10 19.10
CA PHE A 66 -10.51 -22.35 19.25
C PHE A 66 -10.26 -20.85 19.44
N ALA A 67 -9.29 -20.44 20.26
CA ALA A 67 -8.91 -19.04 20.45
C ALA A 67 -8.47 -18.39 19.13
N ARG A 68 -7.64 -19.09 18.32
CA ARG A 68 -7.21 -18.61 16.99
C ARG A 68 -8.37 -18.51 16.02
N TRP A 69 -9.27 -19.52 15.98
CA TRP A 69 -10.46 -19.48 15.16
C TRP A 69 -11.38 -18.31 15.55
N LEU A 70 -11.66 -18.14 16.86
CA LEU A 70 -12.49 -17.06 17.35
C LEU A 70 -11.89 -15.69 17.03
N ARG A 71 -10.57 -15.54 17.18
CA ARG A 71 -9.86 -14.30 16.78
C ARG A 71 -10.06 -14.01 15.29
N GLY A 72 -9.90 -15.00 14.43
CA GLY A 72 -10.16 -14.86 12.99
C GLY A 72 -11.60 -14.44 12.67
N GLN A 73 -12.59 -14.94 13.43
CA GLN A 73 -13.99 -14.54 13.27
C GLN A 73 -14.23 -13.10 13.75
N ILE A 74 -13.65 -12.71 14.89
CA ILE A 74 -13.71 -11.32 15.41
C ILE A 74 -13.14 -10.35 14.40
N ASP A 75 -11.99 -10.66 13.84
CA ASP A 75 -11.33 -9.84 12.82
C ASP A 75 -12.18 -9.75 11.55
N ALA A 76 -12.75 -10.87 11.11
CA ALA A 76 -13.64 -10.92 9.93
C ALA A 76 -14.94 -10.13 10.12
N LEU A 77 -15.49 -10.10 11.35
CA LEU A 77 -16.69 -9.35 11.69
C LEU A 77 -16.40 -7.87 12.01
N GLY A 78 -15.11 -7.49 12.11
CA GLY A 78 -14.71 -6.14 12.52
C GLY A 78 -15.17 -5.76 13.94
N LEU A 79 -15.44 -6.76 14.81
CA LEU A 79 -15.94 -6.52 16.15
C LEU A 79 -14.85 -6.04 17.11
N VAL A 80 -15.24 -5.07 17.95
CA VAL A 80 -14.44 -4.61 19.08
C VAL A 80 -15.14 -5.03 20.34
N PRO A 81 -14.46 -5.74 21.26
CA PRO A 81 -15.05 -6.06 22.55
C PRO A 81 -15.35 -4.78 23.33
N LEU A 82 -16.50 -4.74 23.98
CA LEU A 82 -16.83 -3.75 25.00
C LEU A 82 -16.80 -4.45 26.36
N VAL A 83 -15.71 -4.25 27.08
CA VAL A 83 -15.42 -4.94 28.34
C VAL A 83 -16.00 -4.12 29.49
N ASP A 84 -16.94 -4.70 30.22
CA ASP A 84 -17.52 -4.05 31.40
C ASP A 84 -16.54 -4.02 32.59
N ALA A 85 -16.92 -3.36 33.67
CA ALA A 85 -16.05 -3.15 34.82
C ALA A 85 -15.61 -4.43 35.52
N ASP A 86 -16.48 -5.45 35.56
CA ASP A 86 -16.17 -6.74 36.22
C ASP A 86 -15.24 -7.59 35.34
N ALA A 87 -15.54 -7.70 34.07
CA ALA A 87 -14.70 -8.37 33.09
C ALA A 87 -13.33 -7.68 32.96
N ALA A 88 -13.29 -6.34 32.99
CA ALA A 88 -12.05 -5.57 33.00
C ALA A 88 -11.21 -5.88 34.25
N LEU A 89 -11.83 -5.91 35.43
CA LEU A 89 -11.12 -6.25 36.64
C LEU A 89 -10.53 -7.68 36.61
N GLU A 90 -11.28 -8.64 36.05
CA GLU A 90 -10.77 -10.00 35.82
C GLU A 90 -9.58 -9.99 34.85
N LEU A 91 -9.68 -9.25 33.75
CA LEU A 91 -8.66 -9.13 32.72
C LEU A 91 -7.31 -8.60 33.26
N PHE A 92 -7.36 -7.58 34.11
CA PHE A 92 -6.16 -6.90 34.60
C PHE A 92 -5.61 -7.47 35.92
N ARG A 93 -6.42 -8.15 36.73
CA ARG A 93 -6.00 -8.68 38.05
C ARG A 93 -4.87 -9.71 37.94
N ASP A 94 -4.90 -10.57 36.96
CA ASP A 94 -3.92 -11.64 36.75
C ASP A 94 -2.68 -11.18 35.97
N MET A 95 -2.58 -9.89 35.61
CA MET A 95 -1.40 -9.39 34.95
C MET A 95 -0.22 -9.26 35.92
N PRO A 96 0.96 -9.76 35.53
CA PRO A 96 2.16 -9.61 36.36
C PRO A 96 2.51 -8.10 36.48
N PRO A 97 3.22 -7.70 37.55
CA PRO A 97 3.87 -6.40 37.61
C PRO A 97 4.73 -6.19 36.36
N GLY A 98 4.66 -5.00 35.77
CA GLY A 98 5.36 -4.72 34.51
C GLY A 98 4.67 -5.25 33.24
N GLY A 99 3.55 -5.95 33.33
CA GLY A 99 2.74 -6.43 32.18
C GLY A 99 2.02 -5.32 31.38
N TRP A 100 2.52 -4.08 31.45
CA TRP A 100 1.89 -2.90 30.85
C TRP A 100 1.71 -3.00 29.34
N LYS A 101 2.59 -3.69 28.61
CA LYS A 101 2.44 -3.87 27.16
C LYS A 101 1.14 -4.57 26.81
N ARG A 102 0.86 -5.66 27.52
CA ARG A 102 -0.37 -6.42 27.34
C ARG A 102 -1.60 -5.62 27.79
N ALA A 103 -1.48 -4.91 28.93
CA ALA A 103 -2.55 -4.05 29.44
C ALA A 103 -2.95 -2.97 28.41
N LEU A 104 -1.97 -2.35 27.75
CA LEU A 104 -2.22 -1.29 26.76
C LEU A 104 -3.04 -1.74 25.54
N GLU A 105 -2.93 -3.01 25.15
CA GLU A 105 -3.71 -3.57 24.03
C GLU A 105 -5.20 -3.66 24.35
N ASP A 106 -5.53 -3.87 25.63
CA ASP A 106 -6.90 -4.10 26.09
C ASP A 106 -7.59 -2.84 26.65
N LEU A 107 -6.82 -1.78 26.99
CA LEU A 107 -7.40 -0.52 27.47
C LEU A 107 -8.43 0.12 26.54
N PRO A 108 -8.27 0.12 25.21
CA PRO A 108 -9.27 0.68 24.29
C PRO A 108 -10.62 -0.07 24.27
N CYS A 109 -10.64 -1.28 24.86
CA CYS A 109 -11.85 -2.12 24.91
C CYS A 109 -12.75 -1.82 26.11
N LEU A 110 -12.35 -0.92 27.02
CA LEU A 110 -13.14 -0.58 28.20
C LEU A 110 -14.39 0.21 27.81
N ASP A 111 -15.58 -0.30 28.23
CA ASP A 111 -16.87 0.32 27.95
C ASP A 111 -17.16 1.55 28.83
N ALA A 112 -16.54 1.63 29.99
CA ALA A 112 -16.78 2.70 30.96
C ALA A 112 -15.50 3.16 31.65
N LEU A 113 -15.59 4.30 32.34
CA LEU A 113 -14.53 4.78 33.22
C LEU A 113 -14.21 3.69 34.28
N PRO A 114 -12.91 3.42 34.53
CA PRO A 114 -12.51 2.39 35.47
C PRO A 114 -13.11 2.54 36.84
N SER A 115 -13.63 1.45 37.41
CA SER A 115 -14.04 1.38 38.81
C SER A 115 -12.85 1.64 39.74
N PRO A 116 -13.07 2.06 41.01
CA PRO A 116 -11.96 2.23 41.94
C PRO A 116 -11.07 0.99 42.10
N ALA A 117 -11.63 -0.21 42.00
CA ALA A 117 -10.88 -1.44 42.04
C ALA A 117 -10.00 -1.62 40.79
N LEU A 118 -10.54 -1.34 39.60
CA LEU A 118 -9.76 -1.40 38.36
C LEU A 118 -8.68 -0.31 38.31
N GLN A 119 -8.98 0.90 38.79
CA GLN A 119 -7.98 1.98 38.93
C GLN A 119 -6.81 1.54 39.81
N ALA A 120 -7.07 0.84 40.92
CA ALA A 120 -6.02 0.31 41.79
C ALA A 120 -5.16 -0.74 41.06
N GLU A 121 -5.76 -1.63 40.28
CA GLU A 121 -5.02 -2.65 39.51
C GLU A 121 -4.18 -2.02 38.40
N LEU A 122 -4.72 -1.06 37.63
CA LEU A 122 -3.96 -0.33 36.61
C LEU A 122 -2.78 0.43 37.24
N ALA A 123 -3.00 1.01 38.42
CA ALA A 123 -1.96 1.70 39.15
C ALA A 123 -0.85 0.73 39.66
N ARG A 124 -1.23 -0.49 40.09
CA ARG A 124 -0.30 -1.56 40.46
C ARG A 124 0.56 -1.98 39.25
N ILE A 125 -0.06 -2.22 38.09
CA ILE A 125 0.65 -2.60 36.86
C ILE A 125 1.63 -1.49 36.45
N ALA A 126 1.22 -0.21 36.56
CA ALA A 126 2.04 0.95 36.23
C ALA A 126 3.20 1.19 37.22
N GLY A 127 3.10 0.68 38.45
CA GLY A 127 3.98 1.04 39.56
C GLY A 127 5.33 0.34 39.59
N GLU A 128 5.46 -0.84 38.96
CA GLU A 128 6.66 -1.67 39.06
C GLU A 128 7.27 -1.92 37.67
N PRO A 129 8.49 -1.44 37.39
CA PRO A 129 9.21 -1.78 36.16
C PRO A 129 9.68 -3.25 36.22
N GLU A 130 9.57 -3.97 35.11
CA GLU A 130 9.87 -5.42 34.98
C GLU A 130 11.28 -5.85 35.44
N ASP A 131 12.27 -4.94 35.35
CA ASP A 131 13.69 -5.27 35.62
C ASP A 131 14.39 -4.30 36.59
N GLY A 132 13.65 -3.49 37.35
CA GLY A 132 14.25 -2.49 38.26
C GLY A 132 14.98 -1.34 37.54
N GLU A 133 15.11 -1.38 36.21
CA GLU A 133 15.66 -0.30 35.39
C GLU A 133 14.54 0.56 34.83
N ILE A 134 14.60 1.87 35.13
CA ILE A 134 13.76 2.86 34.49
C ILE A 134 14.26 3.01 33.05
N ARG A 135 13.53 2.40 32.11
CA ARG A 135 13.81 2.57 30.67
C ARG A 135 12.87 3.62 30.09
N ALA A 136 13.38 4.40 29.13
CA ALA A 136 12.58 5.34 28.37
C ALA A 136 11.30 4.72 27.78
N LYS A 137 11.36 3.45 27.39
CA LYS A 137 10.25 2.67 26.83
C LYS A 137 9.09 2.44 27.78
N SER A 138 9.36 2.29 29.09
CA SER A 138 8.31 2.05 30.09
C SER A 138 7.57 3.32 30.49
N ALA A 139 8.15 4.51 30.21
CA ALA A 139 7.55 5.79 30.57
C ALA A 139 6.16 5.95 29.93
N TYR A 140 6.06 5.79 28.60
CA TYR A 140 4.78 6.00 27.89
C TYR A 140 3.69 5.03 28.33
N GLY A 141 4.04 3.76 28.53
CA GLY A 141 3.10 2.74 29.02
C GLY A 141 2.59 3.07 30.42
N ALA A 142 3.48 3.47 31.32
CA ALA A 142 3.12 3.87 32.68
C ALA A 142 2.24 5.13 32.71
N TYR A 143 2.52 6.13 31.88
CA TYR A 143 1.67 7.31 31.74
C TYR A 143 0.28 6.95 31.19
N ALA A 144 0.19 6.09 30.17
CA ALA A 144 -1.09 5.65 29.64
C ALA A 144 -1.92 4.93 30.72
N LEU A 145 -1.32 4.02 31.48
CA LEU A 145 -1.99 3.32 32.56
C LEU A 145 -2.45 4.28 33.68
N ASP A 146 -1.61 5.24 34.06
CA ASP A 146 -1.99 6.27 35.04
C ASP A 146 -3.16 7.11 34.54
N TRP A 147 -3.14 7.46 33.25
CA TRP A 147 -4.24 8.20 32.62
C TRP A 147 -5.56 7.45 32.72
N PHE A 148 -5.57 6.15 32.35
CA PHE A 148 -6.75 5.31 32.44
C PHE A 148 -7.15 5.00 33.91
N ALA A 149 -6.19 4.97 34.82
CA ALA A 149 -6.46 4.89 36.25
C ALA A 149 -7.04 6.20 36.87
N GLY A 150 -7.30 7.21 36.05
CA GLY A 150 -7.82 8.51 36.54
C GLY A 150 -6.80 9.42 37.21
N ARG A 151 -5.53 9.03 37.21
CA ARG A 151 -4.44 9.84 37.73
C ARG A 151 -4.01 10.86 36.67
N ARG A 152 -4.02 12.16 37.05
CA ARG A 152 -3.65 13.26 36.13
C ARG A 152 -2.42 14.02 36.61
N ASP A 153 -1.96 13.79 37.85
CA ASP A 153 -0.69 14.30 38.32
C ASP A 153 0.41 13.34 38.01
N PHE A 154 1.18 13.65 36.98
CA PHE A 154 2.32 12.88 36.53
C PHE A 154 3.66 13.43 37.07
N SER A 155 3.68 14.46 37.93
CA SER A 155 4.89 15.18 38.31
C SER A 155 5.97 14.27 38.92
N ALA A 156 5.63 13.43 39.91
CA ALA A 156 6.59 12.53 40.53
C ALA A 156 7.18 11.51 39.54
N ARG A 157 6.35 10.97 38.66
CA ARG A 157 6.80 10.03 37.61
C ARG A 157 7.68 10.74 36.59
N ARG A 158 7.25 11.92 36.16
CA ARG A 158 8.01 12.80 35.23
C ARG A 158 9.42 13.04 35.79
N ASP A 159 9.53 13.44 37.03
CA ASP A 159 10.81 13.79 37.66
C ASP A 159 11.74 12.55 37.76
N ALA A 160 11.20 11.37 38.10
CA ALA A 160 11.97 10.13 38.11
C ALA A 160 12.51 9.77 36.71
N TYR A 161 11.67 9.86 35.66
CA TYR A 161 12.12 9.59 34.30
C TYR A 161 13.06 10.68 33.77
N ALA A 162 12.81 11.94 34.06
CA ALA A 162 13.69 13.06 33.67
C ALA A 162 15.09 12.93 34.28
N GLN A 163 15.19 12.45 35.52
CA GLN A 163 16.47 12.14 36.13
C GLN A 163 17.20 10.98 35.43
N ALA A 164 16.48 9.92 35.09
CA ALA A 164 17.06 8.75 34.39
C ALA A 164 17.46 9.05 32.94
N LEU A 165 16.86 10.06 32.31
CA LEU A 165 17.06 10.46 30.91
C LEU A 165 17.74 11.83 30.78
N ALA A 166 18.48 12.27 31.81
CA ALA A 166 19.05 13.61 31.85
C ALA A 166 20.00 13.97 30.68
N ASP A 167 20.60 12.96 30.05
CA ASP A 167 21.45 13.09 28.85
C ASP A 167 20.67 13.11 27.53
N SER A 168 19.33 12.99 27.59
CA SER A 168 18.43 12.94 26.42
C SER A 168 17.39 14.06 26.47
N PRO A 169 17.77 15.33 26.21
CA PRO A 169 16.92 16.49 26.42
C PRO A 169 15.65 16.50 25.59
N PHE A 170 15.64 15.97 24.38
CA PHE A 170 14.42 15.85 23.56
C PHE A 170 13.45 14.83 24.14
N ARG A 171 13.95 13.75 24.72
CA ARG A 171 13.12 12.77 25.41
C ARG A 171 12.48 13.35 26.67
N VAL A 172 13.25 14.13 27.45
CA VAL A 172 12.71 14.82 28.63
C VAL A 172 11.60 15.81 28.23
N ARG A 173 11.79 16.58 27.17
CA ARG A 173 10.74 17.48 26.64
C ARG A 173 9.49 16.73 26.19
N GLU A 174 9.63 15.53 25.63
CA GLU A 174 8.47 14.71 25.26
C GLU A 174 7.68 14.25 26.50
N LEU A 175 8.34 13.99 27.63
CA LEU A 175 7.64 13.73 28.89
C LEU A 175 6.79 14.91 29.37
N ASP A 176 7.21 16.14 29.07
CA ASP A 176 6.49 17.36 29.49
C ASP A 176 5.16 17.52 28.72
N VAL A 177 5.02 16.99 27.52
CA VAL A 177 3.78 17.06 26.73
C VAL A 177 2.80 15.93 27.04
N LEU A 178 3.24 14.81 27.64
CA LEU A 178 2.38 13.66 27.88
C LEU A 178 1.09 13.96 28.66
N PRO A 179 1.09 14.83 29.70
CA PRO A 179 -0.12 15.20 30.43
C PRO A 179 -1.21 15.86 29.56
N GLU A 180 -0.82 16.50 28.45
CA GLU A 180 -1.71 17.25 27.56
C GLU A 180 -2.31 16.34 26.47
N LEU A 181 -1.77 15.12 26.29
CA LEU A 181 -2.18 14.21 25.24
C LEU A 181 -3.48 13.48 25.59
N GLY A 182 -4.26 13.19 24.55
CA GLY A 182 -5.40 12.29 24.65
C GLY A 182 -4.98 10.81 24.81
N PRO A 183 -5.90 9.94 25.28
CA PRO A 183 -5.60 8.53 25.53
C PRO A 183 -5.08 7.78 24.28
N ALA A 184 -5.63 8.09 23.11
CA ALA A 184 -5.21 7.47 21.87
C ALA A 184 -3.74 7.82 21.51
N ALA A 185 -3.33 9.07 21.73
CA ALA A 185 -1.96 9.52 21.50
C ALA A 185 -0.97 8.87 22.49
N LEU A 186 -1.35 8.76 23.77
CA LEU A 186 -0.53 8.05 24.77
C LEU A 186 -0.33 6.58 24.43
N LEU A 187 -1.40 5.88 24.00
CA LEU A 187 -1.30 4.48 23.55
C LEU A 187 -0.44 4.35 22.29
N ALA A 188 -0.56 5.30 21.34
CA ALA A 188 0.26 5.33 20.15
C ALA A 188 1.75 5.53 20.46
N LEU A 189 2.08 6.42 21.41
CA LEU A 189 3.45 6.61 21.90
C LEU A 189 4.00 5.34 22.55
N ALA A 190 3.24 4.69 23.41
CA ALA A 190 3.63 3.46 24.05
C ALA A 190 3.90 2.35 23.01
N ALA A 191 3.04 2.20 22.01
CA ALA A 191 3.24 1.27 20.91
C ALA A 191 4.47 1.62 20.06
N SER A 192 4.78 2.91 19.87
CA SER A 192 5.92 3.38 19.07
C SER A 192 7.28 3.21 19.75
N SER A 193 7.29 3.03 21.08
CA SER A 193 8.54 2.96 21.85
C SER A 193 9.33 1.67 21.66
N ASP A 194 8.71 0.62 21.11
CA ASP A 194 9.25 -0.74 21.12
C ASP A 194 10.17 -1.10 19.95
N GLY A 195 10.48 -0.20 19.07
CA GLY A 195 11.38 -0.60 18.04
C GLY A 195 11.61 0.35 16.91
N TYR A 196 12.63 0.03 16.20
CA TYR A 196 12.95 0.66 14.96
C TYR A 196 11.71 0.85 14.11
N PHE A 197 11.44 2.09 13.71
CA PHE A 197 10.64 2.39 12.55
C PHE A 197 11.29 1.75 11.33
N ALA A 198 11.08 0.49 11.14
CA ALA A 198 11.42 -0.20 9.90
C ALA A 198 10.13 -0.77 9.32
N PRO A 199 9.22 0.07 8.82
CA PRO A 199 8.10 -0.46 8.07
C PRO A 199 8.69 -1.10 6.82
N LYS A 200 8.53 -2.38 6.71
CA LYS A 200 8.80 -3.12 5.46
C LYS A 200 7.76 -2.79 4.38
N ARG A 201 6.86 -1.85 4.64
CA ARG A 201 5.74 -1.47 3.79
C ARG A 201 6.06 -0.18 3.05
N LEU A 202 5.55 -0.06 1.84
CA LEU A 202 5.75 1.09 0.95
C LEU A 202 4.82 2.27 1.28
N TRP A 203 3.86 2.06 2.17
CA TRP A 203 2.85 3.03 2.58
C TRP A 203 2.67 2.99 4.09
N ILE A 204 2.10 4.07 4.62
CA ILE A 204 1.75 4.14 6.02
C ILE A 204 0.46 3.35 6.25
N ASP A 205 0.52 2.40 7.17
CA ASP A 205 -0.64 1.66 7.66
C ASP A 205 -1.44 2.54 8.63
N ALA A 206 -2.76 2.39 8.64
CA ALA A 206 -3.63 3.06 9.60
C ALA A 206 -3.29 2.73 11.07
N SER A 207 -2.67 1.58 11.32
CA SER A 207 -2.14 1.19 12.63
C SER A 207 -0.80 1.86 12.99
N ASP A 208 -0.19 2.64 12.09
CA ASP A 208 1.07 3.33 12.39
C ASP A 208 0.83 4.40 13.48
N PRO A 209 1.62 4.39 14.56
CA PRO A 209 1.48 5.37 15.63
C PRO A 209 1.49 6.83 15.17
N ALA A 210 2.22 7.16 14.10
CA ALA A 210 2.29 8.50 13.57
C ALA A 210 0.93 9.02 13.05
N VAL A 211 0.05 8.12 12.58
CA VAL A 211 -1.32 8.50 12.14
C VAL A 211 -2.13 9.02 13.32
N THR A 212 -2.08 8.31 14.45
CA THR A 212 -2.78 8.70 15.67
C THR A 212 -2.20 9.98 16.29
N LEU A 213 -0.87 10.06 16.36
CA LEU A 213 -0.19 11.25 16.90
C LEU A 213 -0.43 12.50 16.06
N ALA A 214 -0.63 12.33 14.75
CA ALA A 214 -0.93 13.42 13.83
C ALA A 214 -2.34 14.03 14.03
N GLU A 215 -3.25 13.32 14.70
CA GLU A 215 -4.58 13.83 15.06
C GLU A 215 -4.57 14.64 16.38
N ASP A 216 -3.54 14.49 17.20
CA ASP A 216 -3.41 15.19 18.47
C ASP A 216 -2.69 16.53 18.30
N ALA A 217 -3.40 17.63 18.55
CA ALA A 217 -2.90 18.99 18.33
C ALA A 217 -1.70 19.34 19.23
N ALA A 218 -1.67 18.84 20.48
CA ALA A 218 -0.58 19.07 21.41
C ALA A 218 0.69 18.36 20.93
N TYR A 219 0.55 17.12 20.40
CA TYR A 219 1.69 16.41 19.83
C TYR A 219 2.22 17.05 18.54
N VAL A 220 1.33 17.57 17.69
CA VAL A 220 1.73 18.29 16.46
C VAL A 220 2.51 19.56 16.79
N ALA A 221 2.08 20.32 17.80
CA ALA A 221 2.80 21.50 18.28
C ALA A 221 4.18 21.11 18.85
N PHE A 222 4.23 20.06 19.68
CA PHE A 222 5.48 19.49 20.18
C PHE A 222 6.42 19.05 19.06
N ALA A 223 5.90 18.42 18.02
CA ALA A 223 6.70 17.99 16.87
C ALA A 223 7.34 19.18 16.12
N HIS A 224 6.60 20.27 15.95
CA HIS A 224 7.12 21.51 15.37
C HIS A 224 8.29 22.08 16.19
N ASP A 225 8.10 22.23 17.51
CA ASP A 225 9.12 22.77 18.41
C ASP A 225 10.35 21.88 18.49
N THR A 226 10.15 20.57 18.52
CA THR A 226 11.22 19.56 18.52
C THR A 226 12.08 19.64 17.27
N LEU A 227 11.47 19.70 16.08
CA LEU A 227 12.24 19.78 14.82
C LEU A 227 12.93 21.14 14.64
N THR A 228 12.30 22.22 15.09
CA THR A 228 12.89 23.54 15.09
C THR A 228 14.12 23.59 15.98
N GLU A 229 14.04 23.05 17.18
CA GLU A 229 15.17 23.01 18.13
C GLU A 229 16.29 22.08 17.64
N ALA A 230 15.95 20.90 17.08
CA ALA A 230 16.95 20.00 16.51
C ALA A 230 17.69 20.65 15.34
N ALA A 231 16.98 21.35 14.46
CA ALA A 231 17.61 22.10 13.37
C ALA A 231 18.52 23.24 13.88
N ARG A 232 18.09 23.95 14.94
CA ARG A 232 18.87 24.99 15.61
C ARG A 232 20.17 24.43 16.23
N GLN A 233 20.06 23.28 16.92
CA GLN A 233 21.23 22.61 17.51
C GLN A 233 22.25 22.18 16.43
N VAL A 234 21.77 21.62 15.34
CA VAL A 234 22.62 21.23 14.19
C VAL A 234 23.29 22.48 13.57
N ALA A 235 22.52 23.56 13.38
CA ALA A 235 23.07 24.81 12.84
C ALA A 235 24.15 25.40 13.76
N ALA A 236 23.93 25.40 15.08
CA ALA A 236 24.91 25.89 16.09
C ALA A 236 26.20 25.04 16.05
N LEU A 237 26.09 23.72 15.88
CA LEU A 237 27.22 22.81 15.75
C LEU A 237 28.05 23.16 14.48
N HIS A 238 27.41 23.38 13.35
CA HIS A 238 28.08 23.72 12.10
C HIS A 238 28.68 25.14 12.09
N ALA A 239 28.09 26.04 12.85
CA ALA A 239 28.61 27.39 13.06
C ALA A 239 29.78 27.42 14.06
N GLY A 240 30.12 26.31 14.71
CA GLY A 240 31.17 26.27 15.75
C GLY A 240 30.78 26.89 17.08
N ALA A 241 29.49 27.19 17.29
CA ALA A 241 28.98 27.70 18.56
C ALA A 241 28.91 26.62 19.66
N VAL A 242 28.91 25.35 19.25
CA VAL A 242 28.97 24.17 20.11
C VAL A 242 30.16 23.31 19.66
N PRO A 243 30.99 22.79 20.58
CA PRO A 243 32.08 21.87 20.20
C PRO A 243 31.58 20.65 19.45
N TYR A 244 32.29 20.26 18.39
CA TYR A 244 31.97 19.05 17.65
C TYR A 244 32.62 17.84 18.30
N GLU A 245 31.80 16.86 18.64
CA GLU A 245 32.23 15.51 18.98
C GLU A 245 31.49 14.50 18.07
N ALA A 246 32.25 13.54 17.53
CA ALA A 246 31.68 12.56 16.62
C ALA A 246 30.63 11.69 17.34
N ASP A 247 29.44 11.57 16.74
CA ASP A 247 28.32 10.75 17.21
C ASP A 247 27.79 11.12 18.61
N ARG A 248 27.93 12.39 19.01
CA ARG A 248 27.51 12.90 20.33
C ARG A 248 26.44 13.98 20.27
N ALA A 249 26.06 14.46 19.09
CA ALA A 249 25.10 15.57 18.99
C ALA A 249 23.69 15.20 19.46
N PHE A 250 23.30 13.93 19.33
CA PHE A 250 22.01 13.39 19.78
C PHE A 250 22.19 11.98 20.32
N THR A 251 21.53 11.67 21.41
CA THR A 251 21.44 10.31 21.94
C THR A 251 20.55 9.42 21.06
N ILE A 252 20.51 8.12 21.31
CA ILE A 252 19.57 7.21 20.63
C ILE A 252 18.13 7.59 20.96
N ASP A 253 17.86 7.95 22.21
CA ASP A 253 16.54 8.35 22.68
C ASP A 253 16.07 9.65 22.03
N ASP A 254 16.94 10.65 21.95
CA ASP A 254 16.66 11.90 21.23
C ASP A 254 16.38 11.64 19.75
N ALA A 255 17.17 10.76 19.11
CA ALA A 255 16.99 10.42 17.70
C ALA A 255 15.62 9.81 17.42
N GLN A 256 15.09 9.01 18.35
CA GLN A 256 13.75 8.43 18.24
C GLN A 256 12.65 9.50 18.31
N VAL A 257 12.77 10.44 19.23
CA VAL A 257 11.81 11.56 19.39
C VAL A 257 11.80 12.44 18.16
N VAL A 258 12.97 12.89 17.69
CA VAL A 258 13.10 13.76 16.52
C VAL A 258 12.61 13.06 15.25
N ALA A 259 12.90 11.78 15.08
CA ALA A 259 12.43 10.99 13.93
C ALA A 259 10.90 10.80 13.96
N ARG A 260 10.30 10.58 15.13
CA ARG A 260 8.85 10.48 15.31
C ARG A 260 8.16 11.79 14.98
N ALA A 261 8.71 12.91 15.48
CA ALA A 261 8.23 14.25 15.16
C ALA A 261 8.29 14.53 13.64
N ALA A 262 9.39 14.16 12.97
CA ALA A 262 9.52 14.28 11.51
C ALA A 262 8.50 13.42 10.76
N ARG A 263 8.20 12.22 11.27
CA ARG A 263 7.22 11.31 10.69
C ARG A 263 5.79 11.86 10.78
N VAL A 264 5.41 12.39 11.94
CA VAL A 264 4.10 13.05 12.14
C VAL A 264 3.95 14.26 11.23
N ALA A 265 4.96 15.13 11.18
CA ALA A 265 4.94 16.32 10.32
C ALA A 265 4.87 15.96 8.82
N ALA A 266 5.59 14.92 8.39
CA ALA A 266 5.56 14.43 7.01
C ALA A 266 4.22 13.78 6.65
N TYR A 267 3.57 13.09 7.59
CA TYR A 267 2.24 12.52 7.38
C TYR A 267 1.20 13.61 7.11
N ARG A 268 1.19 14.67 7.92
CA ARG A 268 0.32 15.84 7.75
C ARG A 268 0.70 16.74 6.58
N ASP A 269 1.87 16.53 5.99
CA ASP A 269 2.45 17.40 4.95
C ASP A 269 2.60 18.86 5.43
N GLU A 270 3.04 19.03 6.65
CA GLU A 270 3.13 20.34 7.31
C GLU A 270 4.08 21.30 6.56
N ALA A 271 3.59 22.51 6.32
CA ALA A 271 4.35 23.51 5.58
C ALA A 271 5.66 23.91 6.29
N TRP A 272 5.65 23.93 7.61
CA TRP A 272 6.82 24.28 8.43
C TRP A 272 7.92 23.21 8.43
N LEU A 273 7.61 21.95 8.06
CA LEU A 273 8.63 20.91 7.89
C LEU A 273 9.55 21.19 6.70
N ARG A 274 9.03 21.81 5.66
CA ARG A 274 9.73 21.98 4.36
C ARG A 274 11.08 22.66 4.47
N PRO A 275 11.24 23.81 5.18
CA PRO A 275 12.54 24.43 5.36
C PRO A 275 13.44 23.71 6.38
N LEU A 276 12.91 22.86 7.27
CA LEU A 276 13.66 22.25 8.36
C LEU A 276 14.33 20.93 7.95
N ILE A 277 13.65 20.07 7.17
CA ILE A 277 14.09 18.69 6.94
C ILE A 277 15.41 18.60 6.16
N GLY A 278 15.66 19.46 5.19
CA GLY A 278 16.88 19.49 4.39
C GLY A 278 18.12 19.79 5.24
N PRO A 279 18.19 20.98 5.88
CA PRO A 279 19.30 21.33 6.75
C PRO A 279 19.51 20.35 7.91
N LEU A 280 18.45 19.85 8.51
CA LEU A 280 18.53 18.89 9.61
C LEU A 280 19.17 17.57 9.17
N LEU A 281 18.63 16.92 8.12
CA LEU A 281 19.12 15.62 7.66
C LEU A 281 20.54 15.72 7.12
N THR A 282 20.84 16.73 6.31
CA THR A 282 22.20 16.92 5.77
C THR A 282 23.18 17.25 6.90
N GLY A 283 22.79 18.11 7.82
CA GLY A 283 23.63 18.57 8.92
C GLY A 283 24.01 17.45 9.90
N VAL A 284 23.10 16.52 10.21
CA VAL A 284 23.43 15.37 11.09
C VAL A 284 24.28 14.30 10.39
N CYS A 285 24.32 14.29 9.06
CA CYS A 285 25.10 13.34 8.27
C CYS A 285 26.54 13.75 8.03
N VAL A 286 26.85 15.05 8.08
CA VAL A 286 28.14 15.61 7.64
C VAL A 286 28.84 16.29 8.82
N ALA A 287 30.06 15.86 9.14
CA ALA A 287 30.87 16.55 10.12
C ALA A 287 31.19 17.98 9.67
N PRO A 288 31.20 18.98 10.60
CA PRO A 288 31.63 20.35 10.27
C PRO A 288 33.12 20.45 9.91
N THR A 289 33.88 19.37 10.08
CA THR A 289 35.29 19.23 9.74
C THR A 289 35.49 18.34 8.52
N ALA A 290 36.73 18.16 8.07
CA ALA A 290 37.05 17.21 6.99
C ALA A 290 36.97 15.71 7.38
N ALA A 291 36.66 15.42 8.64
CA ALA A 291 36.57 14.05 9.16
C ALA A 291 35.45 13.24 8.46
N LYS A 292 35.70 11.92 8.32
CA LYS A 292 34.70 10.96 7.80
C LYS A 292 33.78 10.43 8.91
N THR A 293 33.32 11.32 9.77
CA THR A 293 32.41 11.07 10.89
C THR A 293 31.09 11.81 10.68
N ALA A 294 30.14 11.57 11.53
CA ALA A 294 28.83 12.22 11.52
C ALA A 294 28.54 12.82 12.92
N PRO A 295 27.83 13.94 13.02
CA PRO A 295 27.36 14.48 14.30
C PRO A 295 26.48 13.51 15.09
N SER A 296 25.56 12.80 14.40
CA SER A 296 24.78 11.72 14.99
C SER A 296 24.43 10.69 13.93
N GLN A 297 24.97 9.49 14.05
CA GLN A 297 24.63 8.35 13.20
C GLN A 297 23.21 7.85 13.50
N SER A 298 22.83 7.80 14.77
CA SER A 298 21.50 7.37 15.23
C SER A 298 20.41 8.25 14.64
N LEU A 299 20.54 9.58 14.72
CA LEU A 299 19.54 10.50 14.16
C LEU A 299 19.53 10.48 12.62
N ALA A 300 20.69 10.41 11.97
CA ALA A 300 20.77 10.31 10.51
C ALA A 300 20.02 9.07 9.98
N ILE A 301 20.19 7.90 10.64
CA ILE A 301 19.53 6.66 10.28
C ILE A 301 18.03 6.73 10.62
N ALA A 302 17.67 7.25 11.79
CA ALA A 302 16.29 7.36 12.25
C ALA A 302 15.46 8.29 11.34
N LEU A 303 16.00 9.44 10.94
CA LEU A 303 15.36 10.35 9.97
C LEU A 303 15.23 9.70 8.60
N GLY A 304 16.25 8.94 8.12
CA GLY A 304 16.14 8.18 6.88
C GLY A 304 14.95 7.23 6.90
N HIS A 305 14.75 6.50 7.99
CA HIS A 305 13.60 5.61 8.15
C HIS A 305 12.28 6.38 8.34
N ALA A 306 12.27 7.50 9.05
CA ALA A 306 11.08 8.32 9.27
C ALA A 306 10.45 8.77 7.95
N VAL A 307 11.28 9.14 6.96
CA VAL A 307 10.81 9.66 5.66
C VAL A 307 10.70 8.57 4.57
N GLU A 308 11.07 7.34 4.85
CA GLU A 308 11.06 6.25 3.88
C GLU A 308 9.65 5.88 3.41
N THR A 309 8.69 5.86 4.33
CA THR A 309 7.30 5.43 4.06
C THR A 309 6.32 6.58 3.98
N ILE A 310 6.68 7.76 4.51
CA ILE A 310 5.87 8.97 4.48
C ILE A 310 6.70 10.12 3.92
N PRO A 311 7.20 10.01 2.68
CA PRO A 311 8.03 11.06 2.12
C PRO A 311 7.23 12.29 1.71
N THR A 312 7.92 13.43 1.76
CA THR A 312 7.54 14.65 1.05
C THR A 312 8.57 14.94 -0.05
N PRO A 313 8.30 15.79 -1.04
CA PRO A 313 9.28 16.17 -2.04
C PRO A 313 10.57 16.72 -1.42
N GLU A 314 10.44 17.49 -0.35
CA GLU A 314 11.54 18.10 0.37
C GLU A 314 12.38 17.05 1.11
N SER A 315 11.75 16.03 1.71
CA SER A 315 12.46 14.96 2.40
C SER A 315 13.21 14.03 1.44
N VAL A 316 12.64 13.74 0.26
CA VAL A 316 13.34 12.98 -0.79
C VAL A 316 14.53 13.77 -1.32
N ARG A 317 14.38 15.08 -1.51
CA ARG A 317 15.51 15.96 -1.87
C ARG A 317 16.57 15.94 -0.78
N ALA A 318 16.19 16.09 0.49
CA ALA A 318 17.11 16.03 1.62
C ALA A 318 17.90 14.71 1.67
N LEU A 319 17.26 13.56 1.38
CA LEU A 319 17.96 12.27 1.26
C LEU A 319 18.98 12.25 0.13
N ARG A 320 18.66 12.83 -1.03
CA ARG A 320 19.60 12.92 -2.17
C ARG A 320 20.79 13.81 -1.84
N ASP A 321 20.54 14.98 -1.24
CA ASP A 321 21.56 15.95 -0.85
C ASP A 321 22.47 15.38 0.25
N ALA A 322 21.89 14.70 1.25
CA ALA A 322 22.64 13.99 2.27
C ALA A 322 23.53 12.89 1.67
N LEU A 323 23.03 12.09 0.73
CA LEU A 323 23.79 11.04 0.04
C LEU A 323 24.93 11.60 -0.81
N ALA A 324 24.77 12.77 -1.40
CA ALA A 324 25.82 13.44 -2.19
C ALA A 324 26.96 13.99 -1.32
N THR A 325 26.69 14.28 -0.05
CA THR A 325 27.62 14.99 0.85
C THR A 325 28.17 14.13 2.00
N VAL A 326 27.45 13.08 2.40
CA VAL A 326 27.84 12.21 3.52
C VAL A 326 29.18 11.50 3.26
N ARG A 327 30.08 11.57 4.25
CA ARG A 327 31.42 10.94 4.19
C ARG A 327 31.52 9.68 5.03
N HIS A 328 30.60 9.47 5.97
CA HIS A 328 30.55 8.28 6.83
C HIS A 328 29.92 7.12 6.06
N ALA A 329 30.72 6.09 5.72
CA ALA A 329 30.29 4.98 4.85
C ALA A 329 29.09 4.19 5.38
N GLY A 330 28.98 4.00 6.72
CA GLY A 330 27.88 3.30 7.36
C GLY A 330 26.55 4.05 7.18
N VAL A 331 26.52 5.36 7.40
CA VAL A 331 25.36 6.23 7.22
C VAL A 331 24.99 6.27 5.73
N GLN A 332 25.97 6.46 4.84
CA GLN A 332 25.73 6.47 3.40
C GLN A 332 25.04 5.19 2.91
N LYS A 333 25.51 4.02 3.36
CA LYS A 333 24.91 2.73 2.99
C LYS A 333 23.47 2.60 3.49
N LYS A 334 23.16 3.12 4.66
CA LYS A 334 21.79 3.07 5.25
C LYS A 334 20.85 4.01 4.49
N LEU A 335 21.22 5.28 4.31
CA LEU A 335 20.43 6.26 3.58
C LEU A 335 20.18 5.85 2.10
N ALA A 336 21.17 5.24 1.45
CA ALA A 336 21.02 4.74 0.09
C ALA A 336 19.93 3.66 -0.04
N ARG A 337 19.69 2.90 1.02
CA ARG A 337 18.58 1.91 1.07
C ARG A 337 17.22 2.56 1.24
N ASN A 338 17.14 3.71 1.92
CA ASN A 338 15.88 4.43 2.15
C ASN A 338 15.42 5.22 0.91
N LEU A 339 16.33 5.67 0.05
CA LEU A 339 15.99 6.58 -1.06
C LEU A 339 14.99 5.96 -2.05
N LYS A 340 15.23 4.73 -2.54
CA LYS A 340 14.34 4.09 -3.52
C LYS A 340 12.93 3.84 -2.97
N PRO A 341 12.77 3.26 -1.76
CA PRO A 341 11.45 3.16 -1.13
C PRO A 341 10.77 4.52 -0.95
N ALA A 342 11.50 5.55 -0.51
CA ALA A 342 10.95 6.90 -0.36
C ALA A 342 10.48 7.50 -1.70
N GLU A 343 11.27 7.38 -2.77
CA GLU A 343 10.86 7.83 -4.11
C GLU A 343 9.58 7.13 -4.57
N ARG A 344 9.46 5.84 -4.31
CA ARG A 344 8.27 5.07 -4.65
C ARG A 344 7.07 5.46 -3.80
N ALA A 345 7.23 5.55 -2.48
CA ALA A 345 6.17 5.94 -1.57
C ALA A 345 5.68 7.38 -1.83
N LEU A 346 6.56 8.29 -2.29
CA LEU A 346 6.15 9.61 -2.72
C LEU A 346 5.21 9.55 -3.91
N GLY A 347 5.47 8.66 -4.87
CA GLY A 347 4.58 8.44 -6.01
C GLY A 347 3.15 8.03 -5.60
N GLU A 348 3.01 7.29 -4.49
CA GLU A 348 1.70 6.89 -3.93
C GLU A 348 0.99 8.03 -3.16
N ARG A 349 1.56 9.24 -3.10
CA ARG A 349 0.99 10.44 -2.47
C ARG A 349 0.79 11.55 -3.50
N PRO A 350 -0.20 11.42 -4.43
CA PRO A 350 -0.29 12.29 -5.62
C PRO A 350 -0.36 13.78 -5.30
N HIS A 351 -1.17 14.21 -4.33
CA HIS A 351 -1.24 15.62 -3.94
C HIS A 351 0.09 16.17 -3.40
N THR A 352 0.75 15.41 -2.54
CA THR A 352 2.06 15.79 -1.98
C THR A 352 3.14 15.78 -3.06
N ALA A 353 3.17 14.74 -3.90
CA ALA A 353 4.16 14.58 -4.96
C ALA A 353 4.11 15.67 -6.03
N LEU A 354 2.93 16.20 -6.34
CA LEU A 354 2.77 17.28 -7.31
C LEU A 354 3.46 18.60 -6.91
N ARG A 355 3.83 18.77 -5.64
CA ARG A 355 4.66 19.91 -5.20
C ARG A 355 6.13 19.77 -5.56
N MET A 356 6.52 18.62 -6.12
CA MET A 356 7.90 18.39 -6.55
C MET A 356 8.30 19.41 -7.62
N THR A 357 9.41 20.11 -7.37
CA THR A 357 9.99 20.99 -8.38
C THR A 357 10.62 20.14 -9.49
N LEU A 358 10.08 20.25 -10.67
CA LEU A 358 10.63 19.62 -11.87
C LEU A 358 11.62 20.56 -12.54
N ASP A 359 12.71 20.01 -13.08
CA ASP A 359 13.65 20.78 -13.89
C ASP A 359 12.96 21.24 -15.19
N ALA A 360 13.44 22.36 -15.76
CA ALA A 360 12.91 22.86 -17.04
C ALA A 360 13.03 21.81 -18.16
N LYS A 361 14.01 20.92 -18.08
CA LYS A 361 14.15 19.71 -18.91
C LYS A 361 14.25 18.51 -17.98
N PRO A 362 13.13 17.91 -17.56
CA PRO A 362 13.15 16.80 -16.61
C PRO A 362 13.81 15.57 -17.22
N ASP A 363 14.58 14.89 -16.40
CA ASP A 363 15.19 13.61 -16.77
C ASP A 363 14.14 12.49 -16.76
N LYS A 364 14.54 11.30 -17.23
CA LYS A 364 13.64 10.13 -17.26
C LYS A 364 13.12 9.73 -15.89
N LYS A 365 13.89 9.99 -14.81
CA LYS A 365 13.47 9.63 -13.44
C LYS A 365 12.39 10.58 -12.93
N GLN A 366 12.52 11.87 -13.18
CA GLN A 366 11.50 12.86 -12.82
C GLN A 366 10.19 12.61 -13.56
N LEU A 367 10.26 12.28 -14.86
CA LEU A 367 9.06 11.92 -15.63
C LEU A 367 8.42 10.60 -15.15
N ALA A 368 9.23 9.61 -14.80
CA ALA A 368 8.74 8.36 -14.23
C ALA A 368 8.07 8.57 -12.85
N MET A 369 8.63 9.45 -12.02
CA MET A 369 8.02 9.83 -10.74
C MET A 369 6.66 10.50 -10.95
N LEU A 370 6.58 11.44 -11.90
CA LEU A 370 5.32 12.10 -12.23
C LEU A 370 4.28 11.10 -12.78
N ALA A 371 4.71 10.16 -13.61
CA ALA A 371 3.83 9.09 -14.10
C ALA A 371 3.31 8.21 -12.95
N THR A 372 4.18 7.82 -12.01
CA THR A 372 3.75 7.05 -10.82
C THR A 372 2.76 7.84 -9.96
N CYS A 373 3.00 9.13 -9.77
CA CYS A 373 2.07 10.03 -9.08
C CYS A 373 0.70 10.09 -9.77
N MET A 374 0.67 10.22 -11.09
CA MET A 374 -0.59 10.23 -11.85
C MET A 374 -1.29 8.88 -11.83
N GLU A 375 -0.56 7.76 -11.86
CA GLU A 375 -1.15 6.42 -11.68
C GLU A 375 -1.86 6.32 -10.32
N ALA A 376 -1.20 6.76 -9.24
CA ALA A 376 -1.80 6.75 -7.90
C ALA A 376 -3.04 7.65 -7.79
N GLY A 377 -3.12 8.71 -8.60
CA GLY A 377 -4.28 9.60 -8.67
C GLY A 377 -5.58 8.94 -9.12
N PHE A 378 -5.56 7.70 -9.62
CA PHE A 378 -6.78 6.94 -9.94
C PHE A 378 -7.41 6.29 -8.70
N TRP A 379 -6.61 5.82 -7.74
CA TRP A 379 -7.13 5.19 -6.50
C TRP A 379 -6.99 6.08 -5.26
N GLN A 380 -6.23 7.16 -5.36
CA GLN A 380 -6.26 8.26 -4.41
C GLN A 380 -6.76 9.50 -5.16
N PRO A 381 -8.08 9.77 -5.17
CA PRO A 381 -8.69 10.76 -6.03
C PRO A 381 -7.94 12.08 -5.96
N MET A 382 -7.35 12.49 -7.09
CA MET A 382 -6.62 13.72 -7.23
C MET A 382 -7.51 14.72 -7.97
N THR A 383 -8.03 15.67 -7.23
CA THR A 383 -8.80 16.81 -7.77
C THR A 383 -8.00 18.08 -7.53
N LEU A 384 -7.78 18.85 -8.57
CA LEU A 384 -7.06 20.11 -8.55
C LEU A 384 -8.02 21.21 -8.98
N GLY A 385 -8.01 22.35 -8.30
CA GLY A 385 -8.67 23.53 -8.84
C GLY A 385 -8.01 23.95 -10.15
N HIS A 386 -8.78 24.59 -11.07
CA HIS A 386 -8.29 25.00 -12.37
C HIS A 386 -6.98 25.80 -12.31
N ALA A 387 -6.87 26.77 -11.37
CA ALA A 387 -5.66 27.58 -11.20
C ALA A 387 -4.44 26.73 -10.79
N GLU A 388 -4.59 25.81 -9.84
CA GLU A 388 -3.55 24.93 -9.38
C GLU A 388 -3.08 23.94 -10.45
N TRP A 389 -4.05 23.34 -11.17
CA TRP A 389 -3.75 22.46 -12.30
C TRP A 389 -2.96 23.20 -13.37
N ARG A 390 -3.35 24.43 -13.68
CA ARG A 390 -2.68 25.28 -14.64
C ARG A 390 -1.24 25.59 -14.24
N GLU A 391 -1.04 26.10 -13.01
CA GLU A 391 0.27 26.45 -12.48
C GLU A 391 1.24 25.25 -12.51
N ARG A 392 0.80 24.10 -12.04
CA ARG A 392 1.69 22.93 -11.84
C ARG A 392 1.90 22.09 -13.08
N LEU A 393 0.88 21.96 -13.93
CA LEU A 393 0.84 20.97 -15.00
C LEU A 393 0.76 21.57 -16.41
N VAL A 394 0.52 22.88 -16.53
CA VAL A 394 0.39 23.55 -17.85
C VAL A 394 1.42 24.65 -18.03
N ASP A 395 1.55 25.53 -17.06
CA ASP A 395 2.43 26.70 -17.17
C ASP A 395 3.89 26.33 -16.81
N ALA A 396 4.11 25.31 -15.97
CA ALA A 396 5.42 24.76 -15.71
C ALA A 396 5.93 23.92 -16.90
N PRO A 397 7.11 24.23 -17.50
CA PRO A 397 7.57 23.58 -18.75
C PRO A 397 7.61 22.06 -18.70
N ALA A 398 8.01 21.49 -17.57
CA ALA A 398 8.08 20.04 -17.39
C ALA A 398 6.67 19.41 -17.25
N GLY A 399 5.79 20.06 -16.50
CA GLY A 399 4.38 19.69 -16.38
C GLY A 399 3.66 19.79 -17.71
N ALA A 400 3.92 20.84 -18.49
CA ALA A 400 3.34 21.07 -19.81
C ALA A 400 3.60 19.90 -20.79
N ALA A 401 4.86 19.45 -20.89
CA ALA A 401 5.23 18.35 -21.78
C ALA A 401 4.56 17.02 -21.40
N PHE A 402 4.29 16.82 -20.10
CA PHE A 402 3.58 15.66 -19.57
C PHE A 402 2.07 15.79 -19.80
N SER A 403 1.48 16.91 -19.37
CA SER A 403 0.04 17.19 -19.40
C SER A 403 -0.53 17.25 -20.82
N ALA A 404 0.24 17.75 -21.80
CA ALA A 404 -0.14 17.77 -23.22
C ALA A 404 -0.38 16.38 -23.82
N ARG A 405 0.00 15.31 -23.14
CA ARG A 405 -0.24 13.92 -23.56
C ARG A 405 -1.24 13.18 -22.66
N MET A 406 -1.88 13.90 -21.74
CA MET A 406 -2.87 13.36 -20.80
C MET A 406 -4.26 13.90 -21.14
N ILE A 407 -5.26 13.06 -20.91
CA ILE A 407 -6.66 13.45 -20.98
C ILE A 407 -7.07 13.87 -19.57
N TRP A 408 -7.71 15.02 -19.48
CA TRP A 408 -8.22 15.59 -18.23
C TRP A 408 -9.73 15.68 -18.30
N GLN A 409 -10.37 15.69 -17.15
CA GLN A 409 -11.81 15.91 -17.02
C GLN A 409 -12.05 17.06 -16.06
N ALA A 410 -12.70 18.11 -16.56
CA ALA A 410 -13.21 19.20 -15.75
C ALA A 410 -14.61 18.85 -15.25
N ARG A 411 -14.92 19.25 -14.04
CA ARG A 411 -16.25 19.24 -13.46
C ARG A 411 -16.61 20.64 -13.01
N GLY A 412 -17.63 21.22 -13.63
CA GLY A 412 -18.16 22.53 -13.27
C GLY A 412 -18.94 22.50 -11.96
N SER A 413 -19.22 23.69 -11.42
CA SER A 413 -20.06 23.88 -10.23
C SER A 413 -21.50 23.40 -10.42
N ASP A 414 -21.98 23.33 -11.67
CA ASP A 414 -23.27 22.75 -12.07
C ASP A 414 -23.26 21.21 -12.14
N GLY A 415 -22.09 20.58 -11.90
CA GLY A 415 -21.88 19.14 -11.98
C GLY A 415 -21.65 18.62 -13.40
N ALA A 416 -21.71 19.46 -14.43
CA ALA A 416 -21.39 19.07 -15.79
C ALA A 416 -19.91 18.67 -15.91
N THR A 417 -19.63 17.65 -16.72
CA THR A 417 -18.28 17.17 -16.93
C THR A 417 -17.88 17.33 -18.39
N GLN A 418 -16.64 17.75 -18.62
CA GLN A 418 -16.06 17.90 -19.95
C GLN A 418 -14.65 17.33 -19.97
N SER A 419 -14.35 16.46 -20.94
CA SER A 419 -13.00 15.94 -21.11
C SER A 419 -12.22 16.75 -22.16
N PHE A 420 -10.92 16.90 -21.92
CA PHE A 420 -10.05 17.69 -22.80
C PHE A 420 -8.59 17.25 -22.69
N MET A 421 -7.80 17.66 -23.67
CA MET A 421 -6.34 17.52 -23.68
C MET A 421 -5.72 18.90 -24.01
N PRO A 422 -4.72 19.36 -23.24
CA PRO A 422 -4.03 20.60 -23.56
C PRO A 422 -3.15 20.45 -24.82
N ASP A 423 -3.32 21.33 -25.77
CA ASP A 423 -2.41 21.52 -26.90
C ASP A 423 -1.53 22.73 -26.59
N ILE A 424 -0.26 22.46 -26.29
CA ILE A 424 0.69 23.49 -25.83
C ILE A 424 1.74 23.71 -26.91
N THR A 425 1.56 24.77 -27.67
CA THR A 425 2.46 25.12 -28.78
C THR A 425 3.02 26.52 -28.60
N LYS A 426 4.34 26.63 -28.52
CA LYS A 426 5.07 27.92 -28.39
C LYS A 426 4.57 28.79 -27.22
N GLY A 427 4.22 28.16 -26.10
CA GLY A 427 3.72 28.85 -24.90
C GLY A 427 2.25 29.25 -24.96
N LYS A 428 1.54 28.99 -26.07
CA LYS A 428 0.10 29.15 -26.18
C LYS A 428 -0.59 27.83 -25.83
N VAL A 429 -1.55 27.89 -24.91
CA VAL A 429 -2.33 26.74 -24.46
C VAL A 429 -3.72 26.84 -25.12
N VAL A 430 -4.12 25.74 -25.77
CA VAL A 430 -5.47 25.56 -26.29
C VAL A 430 -5.99 24.24 -25.78
N LEU A 431 -7.11 24.22 -25.09
CA LEU A 431 -7.74 22.97 -24.68
C LEU A 431 -8.54 22.40 -25.83
N ARG A 432 -8.41 21.08 -26.08
CA ARG A 432 -9.10 20.42 -27.18
C ARG A 432 -9.90 19.23 -26.71
N ASP A 433 -11.09 19.07 -27.29
CA ASP A 433 -11.89 17.86 -27.12
C ASP A 433 -11.33 16.68 -27.94
N ALA A 434 -11.97 15.50 -27.85
CA ALA A 434 -11.56 14.32 -28.59
C ALA A 434 -11.63 14.50 -30.14
N ALA A 435 -12.50 15.37 -30.66
CA ALA A 435 -12.61 15.69 -32.07
C ALA A 435 -11.53 16.68 -32.52
N GLY A 436 -10.79 17.27 -31.59
CA GLY A 436 -9.76 18.29 -31.86
C GLY A 436 -10.27 19.72 -31.86
N ASN A 437 -11.55 19.96 -31.53
CA ASN A 437 -12.11 21.31 -31.44
C ASN A 437 -11.59 22.01 -30.19
N ALA A 438 -11.42 23.32 -30.25
CA ALA A 438 -11.11 24.11 -29.08
C ALA A 438 -12.30 24.11 -28.10
N CYS A 439 -12.01 23.97 -26.83
CA CYS A 439 -12.99 24.04 -25.76
C CYS A 439 -12.50 24.97 -24.64
N GLU A 440 -13.44 25.49 -23.89
CA GLU A 440 -13.18 26.36 -22.73
C GLU A 440 -13.66 25.67 -21.47
N ILE A 441 -12.91 25.82 -20.40
CA ILE A 441 -13.20 25.29 -19.07
C ILE A 441 -13.37 26.47 -18.13
N ALA A 442 -14.42 26.44 -17.32
CA ALA A 442 -14.69 27.49 -16.35
C ALA A 442 -13.58 27.53 -15.27
N GLU A 443 -13.22 28.73 -14.80
CA GLU A 443 -12.14 28.93 -13.84
C GLU A 443 -12.43 28.33 -12.46
N ASP A 444 -13.68 28.10 -12.12
CA ASP A 444 -14.15 27.47 -10.89
C ASP A 444 -14.27 25.94 -10.99
N SER A 445 -13.84 25.35 -12.11
CA SER A 445 -13.92 23.91 -12.33
C SER A 445 -12.86 23.16 -11.53
N ASP A 446 -13.27 22.00 -11.03
CA ASP A 446 -12.39 20.98 -10.53
C ASP A 446 -11.85 20.11 -11.66
N ILE A 447 -10.53 19.94 -11.72
CA ILE A 447 -9.84 19.16 -12.74
C ILE A 447 -9.34 17.84 -12.13
N ARG A 448 -9.68 16.73 -12.79
CA ARG A 448 -9.22 15.38 -12.40
C ARG A 448 -8.68 14.60 -13.60
N LEU A 449 -8.04 13.48 -13.31
CA LEU A 449 -7.63 12.54 -14.35
C LEU A 449 -8.86 11.91 -15.01
N TRP A 450 -8.84 11.87 -16.32
CA TRP A 450 -9.86 11.16 -17.09
C TRP A 450 -9.68 9.66 -16.94
N HIS A 451 -10.79 8.92 -16.74
CA HIS A 451 -10.81 7.47 -16.66
C HIS A 451 -11.93 6.89 -17.53
N PRO A 452 -11.71 5.75 -18.23
CA PRO A 452 -12.69 5.17 -19.16
C PRO A 452 -14.03 4.77 -18.52
N LEU A 453 -14.08 4.52 -17.22
CA LEU A 453 -15.33 4.25 -16.49
C LEU A 453 -16.21 5.50 -16.26
N LEU A 454 -15.64 6.69 -16.34
CA LEU A 454 -16.33 7.93 -16.02
C LEU A 454 -17.08 8.52 -17.22
N VAL A 455 -17.00 7.87 -18.38
CA VAL A 455 -17.53 8.35 -19.65
C VAL A 455 -18.23 7.21 -20.41
N ASP A 456 -19.07 7.56 -21.38
CA ASP A 456 -19.75 6.58 -22.22
C ASP A 456 -18.84 5.93 -23.28
N ALA A 457 -19.38 5.00 -24.03
CA ALA A 457 -18.65 4.24 -25.04
C ALA A 457 -18.20 5.11 -26.22
N ASP A 458 -19.00 6.10 -26.59
CA ASP A 458 -18.72 6.97 -27.75
C ASP A 458 -17.57 7.93 -27.44
N GLU A 459 -17.56 8.52 -26.26
CA GLU A 459 -16.46 9.37 -25.79
C GLU A 459 -15.15 8.56 -25.66
N ARG A 460 -15.22 7.34 -25.08
CA ARG A 460 -14.04 6.46 -25.02
C ARG A 460 -13.45 6.20 -26.41
N LEU A 461 -14.31 5.82 -27.36
CA LEU A 461 -13.89 5.54 -28.72
C LEU A 461 -13.33 6.78 -29.43
N ALA A 462 -13.93 7.95 -29.20
CA ALA A 462 -13.43 9.20 -29.74
C ALA A 462 -12.00 9.51 -29.26
N TRP A 463 -11.72 9.38 -27.96
CA TRP A 463 -10.38 9.56 -27.42
C TRP A 463 -9.39 8.51 -27.93
N GLN A 464 -9.79 7.24 -28.04
CA GLN A 464 -8.93 6.19 -28.59
C GLN A 464 -8.53 6.48 -30.04
N ARG A 465 -9.48 6.90 -30.87
CA ARG A 465 -9.22 7.33 -32.25
C ARG A 465 -8.31 8.56 -32.31
N ALA A 466 -8.52 9.54 -31.43
CA ALA A 466 -7.68 10.72 -31.34
C ALA A 466 -6.22 10.38 -30.99
N ILE A 467 -6.02 9.45 -30.04
CA ILE A 467 -4.68 8.99 -29.63
C ILE A 467 -3.98 8.22 -30.77
N VAL A 468 -4.70 7.30 -31.44
CA VAL A 468 -4.14 6.53 -32.57
C VAL A 468 -3.84 7.48 -33.75
N GLY A 469 -4.78 8.34 -34.14
CA GLY A 469 -4.62 9.25 -35.25
C GLY A 469 -3.45 10.25 -35.09
N ARG A 470 -3.10 10.57 -33.85
CA ARG A 470 -1.95 11.44 -33.54
C ARG A 470 -0.66 10.66 -33.27
N SER A 471 -0.70 9.33 -33.31
CA SER A 471 0.38 8.44 -32.87
C SER A 471 0.96 8.87 -31.51
N LEU A 472 0.09 9.17 -30.54
CA LEU A 472 0.44 9.74 -29.25
C LEU A 472 0.62 8.64 -28.20
N ARG A 473 1.82 8.50 -27.64
CA ARG A 473 2.05 7.67 -26.45
C ARG A 473 1.78 8.47 -25.18
N GLN A 474 0.78 8.03 -24.44
CA GLN A 474 0.44 8.62 -23.16
C GLN A 474 1.49 8.23 -22.09
N PRO A 475 1.95 9.16 -21.23
CA PRO A 475 2.88 8.84 -20.15
C PRO A 475 2.26 7.95 -19.08
N VAL A 476 0.93 8.01 -18.94
CA VAL A 476 0.08 7.12 -18.14
C VAL A 476 -1.01 6.61 -19.06
N ARG A 477 -1.26 5.32 -19.03
CA ARG A 477 -2.29 4.70 -19.88
C ARG A 477 -3.67 5.18 -19.45
N GLN A 478 -4.38 5.92 -20.30
CA GLN A 478 -5.74 6.41 -20.06
C GLN A 478 -6.71 5.93 -21.13
N ALA A 479 -6.61 6.38 -22.38
CA ALA A 479 -7.55 6.01 -23.45
C ALA A 479 -7.61 4.48 -23.68
N PHE A 480 -6.49 3.81 -23.47
CA PHE A 480 -6.35 2.35 -23.57
C PHE A 480 -6.09 1.72 -22.19
N ARG A 481 -6.72 2.27 -21.15
CA ARG A 481 -6.68 1.68 -19.80
C ARG A 481 -7.72 0.59 -19.72
N GLU A 482 -7.31 -0.58 -19.27
CA GLU A 482 -8.21 -1.66 -18.93
C GLU A 482 -9.06 -1.24 -17.75
N TYR A 483 -10.36 -1.55 -17.80
CA TYR A 483 -11.27 -1.25 -16.71
C TYR A 483 -12.17 -2.46 -16.42
N TYR A 484 -12.56 -2.57 -15.17
CA TYR A 484 -13.29 -3.72 -14.62
C TYR A 484 -14.55 -3.21 -13.93
N VAL A 485 -15.64 -3.89 -14.20
CA VAL A 485 -16.93 -3.65 -13.55
C VAL A 485 -17.29 -4.91 -12.78
N PRO A 486 -17.67 -4.81 -11.50
CA PRO A 486 -18.13 -5.97 -10.75
C PRO A 486 -19.40 -6.54 -11.39
N THR A 487 -19.61 -7.84 -11.24
CA THR A 487 -20.91 -8.46 -11.56
C THR A 487 -21.94 -8.07 -10.52
N ASP A 488 -23.22 -8.25 -10.83
CA ASP A 488 -24.31 -7.97 -9.86
C ASP A 488 -24.17 -8.85 -8.60
N ASP A 489 -23.66 -10.09 -8.77
CA ASP A 489 -23.40 -11.01 -7.65
C ASP A 489 -22.23 -10.52 -6.78
N ASP A 490 -21.14 -10.02 -7.40
CA ASP A 490 -20.00 -9.46 -6.69
C ASP A 490 -20.35 -8.16 -5.93
N ALA A 491 -21.29 -7.36 -6.45
CA ALA A 491 -21.58 -6.04 -5.90
C ALA A 491 -22.09 -6.09 -4.45
N SER A 492 -22.76 -7.18 -4.06
CA SER A 492 -23.37 -7.36 -2.72
C SER A 492 -22.43 -8.00 -1.68
N VAL A 493 -21.26 -8.46 -2.09
CA VAL A 493 -20.30 -9.18 -1.24
C VAL A 493 -18.93 -8.50 -1.22
N SER A 494 -18.09 -8.89 -0.27
CA SER A 494 -16.70 -8.39 -0.15
C SER A 494 -15.68 -9.24 -0.92
N ASP A 495 -16.12 -10.34 -1.51
CA ASP A 495 -15.27 -11.32 -2.19
C ASP A 495 -15.67 -11.46 -3.66
N SER A 496 -14.74 -11.20 -4.58
CA SER A 496 -14.94 -11.42 -6.01
C SER A 496 -14.24 -12.68 -6.49
N THR A 497 -14.92 -13.44 -7.33
CA THR A 497 -14.40 -14.63 -8.01
C THR A 497 -13.85 -14.33 -9.41
N MET A 498 -13.80 -13.06 -9.82
CA MET A 498 -13.40 -12.61 -11.16
C MET A 498 -12.08 -13.20 -11.65
N PHE A 499 -11.15 -13.47 -10.74
CA PHE A 499 -9.82 -14.01 -11.04
C PHE A 499 -9.60 -15.42 -10.51
N GLU A 500 -10.65 -16.16 -10.17
CA GLU A 500 -10.55 -17.51 -9.62
C GLU A 500 -10.13 -18.54 -10.68
N GLY A 501 -9.42 -19.59 -10.25
CA GLY A 501 -9.10 -20.76 -11.06
C GLY A 501 -7.89 -20.62 -11.98
N HIS A 502 -7.10 -19.53 -11.83
CA HIS A 502 -5.85 -19.39 -12.58
C HIS A 502 -4.70 -20.16 -11.93
N VAL A 503 -4.02 -21.02 -12.70
CA VAL A 503 -2.77 -21.65 -12.25
C VAL A 503 -1.63 -20.63 -12.36
N LEU A 504 -0.98 -20.36 -11.25
CA LEU A 504 0.03 -19.30 -11.11
C LEU A 504 1.36 -19.89 -10.66
N SER A 505 2.46 -19.42 -11.24
CA SER A 505 3.80 -19.69 -10.75
C SER A 505 4.15 -18.73 -9.61
N SER A 506 4.59 -19.25 -8.46
CA SER A 506 4.92 -18.44 -7.28
C SER A 506 6.07 -17.47 -7.53
N ARG A 507 7.09 -17.86 -8.30
CA ARG A 507 8.27 -17.02 -8.54
C ARG A 507 7.96 -15.73 -9.32
N PRO A 508 7.36 -15.74 -10.51
CA PRO A 508 6.96 -14.52 -11.20
C PRO A 508 5.87 -13.77 -10.42
N LEU A 509 4.91 -14.46 -9.79
CA LEU A 509 3.89 -13.83 -8.94
C LEU A 509 4.52 -12.97 -7.84
N LEU A 510 5.43 -13.53 -7.05
CA LEU A 510 6.14 -12.81 -6.00
C LEU A 510 7.03 -11.69 -6.53
N GLY A 511 7.62 -11.88 -7.70
CA GLY A 511 8.45 -10.86 -8.37
C GLY A 511 7.62 -9.64 -8.77
N VAL A 512 6.48 -9.86 -9.42
CA VAL A 512 5.55 -8.78 -9.82
C VAL A 512 4.89 -8.16 -8.58
N ALA A 513 4.40 -8.97 -7.65
CA ALA A 513 3.78 -8.48 -6.43
C ALA A 513 4.68 -7.49 -5.68
N ARG A 514 5.97 -7.83 -5.48
CA ARG A 514 6.93 -6.92 -4.83
C ARG A 514 7.16 -5.64 -5.65
N ARG A 515 7.25 -5.76 -6.97
CA ARG A 515 7.44 -4.60 -7.84
C ARG A 515 6.25 -3.66 -7.77
N GLU A 516 5.03 -4.21 -7.74
CA GLU A 516 3.78 -3.45 -7.72
C GLU A 516 3.33 -3.05 -6.30
N GLY A 517 4.09 -3.36 -5.28
CA GLY A 517 3.81 -2.91 -3.92
C GLY A 517 2.87 -3.80 -3.12
N TRP A 518 2.65 -5.03 -3.56
CA TRP A 518 1.94 -6.02 -2.77
C TRP A 518 2.82 -6.55 -1.64
N SER A 519 2.27 -6.65 -0.44
CA SER A 519 2.87 -7.34 0.68
C SER A 519 2.39 -8.79 0.73
N ILE A 520 3.26 -9.68 1.22
CA ILE A 520 2.98 -11.11 1.30
C ILE A 520 2.56 -11.42 2.74
N ARG A 521 1.37 -11.99 2.92
CA ARG A 521 0.94 -12.60 4.17
C ARG A 521 1.30 -14.09 4.13
N ALA A 522 2.41 -14.46 4.76
CA ALA A 522 2.95 -15.81 4.67
C ALA A 522 2.05 -16.88 5.33
N TYR A 523 1.18 -16.49 6.26
CA TYR A 523 0.28 -17.40 6.98
C TYR A 523 -1.14 -17.48 6.40
N ASP A 524 -1.54 -16.49 5.59
CA ASP A 524 -2.89 -16.38 5.05
C ASP A 524 -2.93 -16.68 3.55
N ASP A 525 -1.83 -17.16 2.96
CA ASP A 525 -1.66 -17.46 1.53
C ASP A 525 -2.19 -16.35 0.62
N GLY A 526 -1.98 -15.08 1.02
CA GLY A 526 -2.51 -13.90 0.35
C GLY A 526 -1.48 -12.83 0.02
N LEU A 527 -1.77 -12.09 -1.03
CA LEU A 527 -1.08 -10.86 -1.41
C LEU A 527 -1.96 -9.67 -1.05
N VAL A 528 -1.45 -8.71 -0.30
CA VAL A 528 -2.21 -7.56 0.21
C VAL A 528 -1.63 -6.27 -0.33
N ARG A 529 -2.51 -5.39 -0.82
CA ARG A 529 -2.18 -4.02 -1.23
C ARG A 529 -3.28 -3.05 -0.82
N GLU A 530 -2.89 -1.84 -0.44
CA GLU A 530 -3.79 -0.74 -0.11
C GLU A 530 -3.90 0.22 -1.31
N PHE A 531 -5.10 0.70 -1.57
CA PHE A 531 -5.47 1.65 -2.61
C PHE A 531 -6.28 2.78 -1.95
N GLY A 532 -5.59 3.72 -1.32
CA GLY A 532 -6.22 4.76 -0.51
C GLY A 532 -6.90 4.19 0.75
N ASP A 533 -8.23 4.27 0.81
CA ASP A 533 -9.06 3.73 1.89
C ASP A 533 -9.58 2.30 1.61
N VAL A 534 -9.13 1.67 0.53
CA VAL A 534 -9.48 0.30 0.15
C VAL A 534 -8.27 -0.61 0.31
N ARG A 535 -8.43 -1.76 0.94
CA ARG A 535 -7.44 -2.83 1.03
C ARG A 535 -7.91 -4.04 0.24
N ALA A 536 -7.07 -4.50 -0.66
CA ALA A 536 -7.29 -5.69 -1.46
C ALA A 536 -6.40 -6.83 -0.97
N THR A 537 -7.00 -8.01 -0.77
CA THR A 537 -6.29 -9.26 -0.47
C THR A 537 -6.56 -10.25 -1.59
N PHE A 538 -5.55 -10.56 -2.38
CA PHE A 538 -5.64 -11.57 -3.42
C PHE A 538 -5.19 -12.92 -2.87
N LEU A 539 -6.12 -13.83 -2.69
CA LEU A 539 -5.90 -15.16 -2.12
C LEU A 539 -5.43 -16.14 -3.20
N VAL A 540 -4.41 -16.91 -2.89
CA VAL A 540 -3.80 -17.90 -3.79
C VAL A 540 -3.53 -19.18 -3.00
N ASP A 541 -3.97 -20.31 -3.51
CA ASP A 541 -3.68 -21.62 -2.93
C ASP A 541 -2.25 -22.08 -3.30
N ALA A 542 -1.28 -21.41 -2.69
CA ALA A 542 0.14 -21.66 -2.88
C ALA A 542 0.95 -21.20 -1.67
N ARG A 543 2.06 -21.89 -1.40
CA ARG A 543 3.00 -21.43 -0.38
C ARG A 543 3.76 -20.19 -0.88
N LEU A 544 3.37 -19.02 -0.41
CA LEU A 544 3.93 -17.72 -0.81
C LEU A 544 5.07 -17.30 0.11
N TYR A 545 6.23 -17.94 0.03
CA TYR A 545 7.42 -17.46 0.75
C TYR A 545 8.61 -17.21 -0.20
N PRO A 546 9.56 -16.36 0.17
CA PRO A 546 10.72 -16.07 -0.65
C PRO A 546 11.52 -17.32 -0.98
N GLY A 547 11.77 -17.57 -2.27
CA GLY A 547 12.47 -18.76 -2.75
C GLY A 547 11.56 -19.95 -3.09
N SER A 548 10.25 -19.86 -2.84
CA SER A 548 9.30 -20.88 -3.29
C SER A 548 9.32 -21.01 -4.82
N GLN A 549 9.40 -22.25 -5.29
CA GLN A 549 9.26 -22.63 -6.69
C GLN A 549 8.04 -23.55 -6.84
N SER A 550 6.92 -23.12 -6.27
CA SER A 550 5.65 -23.85 -6.34
C SER A 550 4.73 -23.19 -7.37
N HIS A 551 3.71 -23.90 -7.76
CA HIS A 551 2.54 -23.34 -8.43
C HIS A 551 1.33 -23.46 -7.51
N GLY A 552 0.31 -22.66 -7.76
CA GLY A 552 -0.94 -22.69 -7.03
C GLY A 552 -2.07 -22.10 -7.84
N THR A 553 -3.27 -22.18 -7.30
CA THR A 553 -4.47 -21.69 -7.97
C THR A 553 -4.94 -20.39 -7.35
N SER A 554 -5.25 -19.40 -8.18
CA SER A 554 -5.89 -18.17 -7.72
C SER A 554 -7.27 -18.48 -7.15
N ARG A 555 -7.58 -17.83 -6.04
CA ARG A 555 -8.87 -17.93 -5.38
C ARG A 555 -9.61 -16.58 -5.48
N ARG A 556 -10.06 -16.07 -4.38
CA ARG A 556 -10.88 -14.85 -4.32
C ARG A 556 -10.03 -13.60 -4.20
N LEU A 557 -10.57 -12.52 -4.67
CA LEU A 557 -10.14 -11.17 -4.35
C LEU A 557 -11.04 -10.65 -3.22
N HIS A 558 -10.51 -10.55 -2.01
CA HIS A 558 -11.19 -10.00 -0.86
C HIS A 558 -10.93 -8.50 -0.75
N VAL A 559 -11.98 -7.72 -0.46
CA VAL A 559 -11.90 -6.27 -0.39
C VAL A 559 -12.41 -5.77 0.94
N GLU A 560 -11.64 -4.86 1.55
CA GLU A 560 -11.95 -4.22 2.81
C GLU A 560 -11.86 -2.70 2.62
N ARG A 561 -12.66 -1.97 3.37
CA ARG A 561 -12.59 -0.51 3.44
C ARG A 561 -12.10 -0.07 4.81
N ARG A 562 -11.33 1.01 4.84
CA ARG A 562 -10.88 1.60 6.09
C ARG A 562 -12.03 2.38 6.73
N HIS A 563 -12.48 1.90 7.88
CA HIS A 563 -13.40 2.61 8.75
C HIS A 563 -12.63 3.05 10.00
N GLU A 564 -12.47 4.34 10.21
CA GLU A 564 -11.59 4.91 11.22
C GLU A 564 -10.16 4.35 11.10
N ARG A 565 -9.73 3.47 12.01
CA ARG A 565 -8.40 2.84 12.05
C ARG A 565 -8.41 1.35 11.74
N ARG A 566 -9.54 0.81 11.28
CA ARG A 566 -9.73 -0.63 11.03
C ARG A 566 -10.06 -0.89 9.58
N TRP A 567 -9.69 -2.05 9.15
CA TRP A 567 -10.11 -2.58 7.88
C TRP A 567 -11.33 -3.47 8.10
N VAL A 568 -12.41 -3.14 7.45
CA VAL A 568 -13.70 -3.83 7.57
C VAL A 568 -14.08 -4.37 6.19
N PRO A 569 -14.49 -5.65 6.07
CA PRO A 569 -15.04 -6.17 4.82
C PRO A 569 -16.14 -5.25 4.30
N SER A 570 -16.06 -4.88 3.04
CA SER A 570 -17.02 -3.95 2.42
C SER A 570 -17.60 -4.55 1.16
N PRO A 571 -18.91 -4.47 0.94
CA PRO A 571 -19.51 -4.82 -0.34
C PRO A 571 -18.82 -4.07 -1.48
N ILE A 572 -18.48 -4.79 -2.55
CA ILE A 572 -17.75 -4.21 -3.68
C ILE A 572 -18.53 -3.07 -4.32
N GLY A 573 -19.87 -3.14 -4.33
CA GLY A 573 -20.74 -2.09 -4.86
C GLY A 573 -20.71 -0.77 -4.07
N GLU A 574 -20.17 -0.76 -2.85
CA GLU A 574 -19.98 0.44 -2.03
C GLU A 574 -18.62 1.13 -2.24
N ILE A 575 -17.72 0.46 -2.98
CA ILE A 575 -16.40 0.99 -3.32
C ILE A 575 -16.53 1.89 -4.56
N ASP A 576 -15.75 2.98 -4.57
CA ASP A 576 -15.68 3.82 -5.78
C ASP A 576 -15.35 2.95 -7.00
N PRO A 577 -16.13 3.02 -8.08
CA PRO A 577 -15.97 2.16 -9.25
C PRO A 577 -14.59 2.24 -9.90
N VAL A 578 -13.95 3.42 -9.89
CA VAL A 578 -12.58 3.60 -10.42
C VAL A 578 -11.59 2.88 -9.52
N VAL A 579 -11.72 3.01 -8.20
CA VAL A 579 -10.83 2.33 -7.24
C VAL A 579 -10.96 0.82 -7.38
N PHE A 580 -12.18 0.27 -7.44
CA PHE A 580 -12.38 -1.17 -7.67
C PHE A 580 -11.74 -1.62 -9.01
N SER A 581 -11.95 -0.86 -10.07
CA SER A 581 -11.35 -1.15 -11.38
C SER A 581 -9.82 -1.19 -11.31
N GLU A 582 -9.20 -0.28 -10.55
CA GLU A 582 -7.75 -0.26 -10.36
C GLU A 582 -7.23 -1.43 -9.51
N VAL A 583 -7.99 -1.80 -8.49
CA VAL A 583 -7.72 -3.03 -7.71
C VAL A 583 -7.76 -4.25 -8.63
N ALA A 584 -8.82 -4.40 -9.40
CA ALA A 584 -8.99 -5.52 -10.33
C ALA A 584 -7.90 -5.54 -11.42
N ARG A 585 -7.54 -4.35 -11.96
CA ARG A 585 -6.45 -4.20 -12.91
C ARG A 585 -5.10 -4.62 -12.33
N ALA A 586 -4.84 -4.27 -11.08
CA ALA A 586 -3.60 -4.67 -10.40
C ALA A 586 -3.55 -6.18 -10.15
N VAL A 587 -4.69 -6.83 -9.86
CA VAL A 587 -4.78 -8.29 -9.74
C VAL A 587 -4.62 -8.97 -11.11
N ASP A 588 -5.26 -8.46 -12.16
CA ASP A 588 -5.11 -9.02 -13.52
C ASP A 588 -3.66 -8.96 -14.00
N LEU A 589 -2.92 -7.93 -13.65
CA LEU A 589 -1.47 -7.87 -13.93
C LEU A 589 -0.72 -9.01 -13.22
N LEU A 590 -1.03 -9.31 -11.96
CA LEU A 590 -0.44 -10.45 -11.24
C LEU A 590 -0.78 -11.77 -11.94
N VAL A 591 -2.04 -11.95 -12.29
CA VAL A 591 -2.53 -13.15 -12.97
C VAL A 591 -1.91 -13.29 -14.37
N SER A 592 -1.90 -12.23 -15.16
CA SER A 592 -1.42 -12.27 -16.55
C SER A 592 0.07 -12.59 -16.66
N VAL A 593 0.88 -12.11 -15.71
CA VAL A 593 2.34 -12.37 -15.69
C VAL A 593 2.68 -13.72 -15.06
N ALA A 594 1.91 -14.15 -14.07
CA ALA A 594 2.20 -15.38 -13.31
C ALA A 594 1.50 -16.63 -13.86
N ALA A 595 0.44 -16.46 -14.67
CA ALA A 595 -0.31 -17.57 -15.22
C ALA A 595 0.41 -18.23 -16.41
N PHE A 596 0.30 -19.55 -16.53
CA PHE A 596 0.75 -20.30 -17.69
C PHE A 596 -0.20 -20.11 -18.87
N ALA A 597 -0.46 -18.88 -19.25
CA ALA A 597 -1.43 -18.53 -20.27
C ALA A 597 -0.83 -18.37 -21.68
N LEU A 598 0.49 -18.14 -21.75
CA LEU A 598 1.21 -17.95 -23.01
C LEU A 598 1.85 -19.27 -23.46
N ASP A 599 1.71 -19.58 -24.73
CA ASP A 599 2.40 -20.71 -25.35
C ASP A 599 3.69 -20.22 -26.03
N ASP A 600 4.66 -19.83 -25.21
CA ASP A 600 5.98 -19.44 -25.66
C ASP A 600 7.08 -20.23 -24.93
N ASP A 601 8.29 -20.20 -25.49
CA ASP A 601 9.42 -20.98 -24.97
C ASP A 601 9.84 -20.54 -23.57
N ALA A 602 9.72 -19.24 -23.24
CA ALA A 602 10.03 -18.71 -21.92
C ALA A 602 9.06 -19.25 -20.87
N THR A 603 7.77 -19.29 -21.17
CA THR A 603 6.73 -19.85 -20.28
C THR A 603 6.90 -21.36 -20.14
N ARG A 604 7.21 -22.09 -21.23
CA ARG A 604 7.54 -23.52 -21.20
C ARG A 604 8.76 -23.81 -20.34
N ALA A 605 9.84 -23.06 -20.53
CA ALA A 605 11.06 -23.20 -19.74
C ALA A 605 10.82 -22.86 -18.24
N ALA A 606 10.04 -21.83 -17.97
CA ALA A 606 9.68 -21.44 -16.59
C ALA A 606 8.84 -22.55 -15.92
N ALA A 607 7.86 -23.13 -16.63
CA ALA A 607 7.05 -24.23 -16.12
C ALA A 607 7.91 -25.48 -15.85
N ALA A 608 8.81 -25.84 -16.78
CA ALA A 608 9.73 -26.97 -16.61
C ALA A 608 10.71 -26.77 -15.43
N ALA A 609 11.11 -25.52 -15.13
CA ALA A 609 12.01 -25.19 -14.03
C ALA A 609 11.35 -25.23 -12.64
N LEU A 610 10.03 -25.36 -12.53
CA LEU A 610 9.31 -25.37 -11.25
C LEU A 610 9.61 -26.60 -10.39
N THR A 611 9.99 -27.70 -11.01
CA THR A 611 10.33 -28.94 -10.30
C THR A 611 11.31 -29.78 -11.10
N THR A 612 12.14 -30.52 -10.40
CA THR A 612 13.01 -31.55 -10.99
C THR A 612 12.36 -32.95 -11.03
N ASP A 613 11.19 -33.10 -10.40
CA ASP A 613 10.43 -34.36 -10.41
C ASP A 613 9.74 -34.53 -11.77
N PRO A 614 10.05 -35.61 -12.55
CA PRO A 614 9.49 -35.83 -13.87
C PRO A 614 7.96 -36.02 -13.87
N VAL A 615 7.39 -36.57 -12.78
CA VAL A 615 5.94 -36.77 -12.67
C VAL A 615 5.26 -35.42 -12.55
N ARG A 616 5.76 -34.58 -11.64
CA ARG A 616 5.22 -33.24 -11.40
C ARG A 616 5.45 -32.28 -12.57
N GLN A 617 6.56 -32.43 -13.31
CA GLN A 617 6.77 -31.72 -14.57
C GLN A 617 5.68 -32.05 -15.60
N ARG A 618 5.34 -33.32 -15.72
CA ARG A 618 4.28 -33.79 -16.63
C ARG A 618 2.91 -33.25 -16.21
N ASP A 619 2.63 -33.23 -14.91
CA ASP A 619 1.37 -32.69 -14.40
C ASP A 619 1.25 -31.19 -14.70
N ILE A 620 2.30 -30.41 -14.44
CA ILE A 620 2.36 -28.98 -14.76
C ILE A 620 2.17 -28.74 -16.26
N GLU A 621 2.82 -29.51 -17.11
CA GLU A 621 2.68 -29.40 -18.55
C GLU A 621 1.27 -29.77 -19.03
N THR A 622 0.68 -30.81 -18.43
CA THR A 622 -0.70 -31.23 -18.72
C THR A 622 -1.69 -30.15 -18.31
N GLU A 623 -1.53 -29.55 -17.12
CA GLU A 623 -2.36 -28.42 -16.63
C GLU A 623 -2.21 -27.21 -17.54
N ARG A 624 -0.98 -26.91 -17.98
CA ARG A 624 -0.70 -25.82 -18.93
C ARG A 624 -1.44 -26.02 -20.23
N TRP A 625 -1.34 -27.24 -20.83
CA TRP A 625 -2.04 -27.60 -22.05
C TRP A 625 -3.56 -27.53 -21.94
N GLN A 626 -4.12 -28.09 -20.87
CA GLN A 626 -5.56 -28.05 -20.63
C GLN A 626 -6.05 -26.61 -20.52
N ARG A 627 -5.25 -25.73 -19.90
CA ARG A 627 -5.57 -24.32 -19.77
C ARG A 627 -5.51 -23.57 -21.09
N LEU A 628 -4.45 -23.76 -21.88
CA LEU A 628 -4.34 -23.16 -23.21
C LEU A 628 -5.52 -23.55 -24.10
N ASN A 629 -5.92 -24.83 -24.07
CA ASN A 629 -7.08 -25.29 -24.81
C ASN A 629 -8.37 -24.63 -24.31
N ARG A 630 -8.60 -24.58 -23.00
CA ARG A 630 -9.76 -23.85 -22.41
C ARG A 630 -9.78 -22.39 -22.80
N LEU A 631 -8.65 -21.70 -22.72
CA LEU A 631 -8.57 -20.28 -23.08
C LEU A 631 -8.86 -20.03 -24.56
N SER A 632 -8.52 -21.00 -25.43
CA SER A 632 -8.85 -20.90 -26.86
C SER A 632 -10.36 -21.08 -27.14
N ASP A 633 -11.06 -21.80 -26.26
CA ASP A 633 -12.48 -22.12 -26.42
C ASP A 633 -13.40 -21.20 -25.61
N LEU A 634 -12.86 -20.55 -24.57
CA LEU A 634 -13.63 -19.63 -23.71
C LEU A 634 -13.80 -18.25 -24.37
N PRO A 635 -14.83 -17.50 -23.98
CA PRO A 635 -14.95 -16.09 -24.32
C PRO A 635 -13.70 -15.31 -23.89
N LEU A 636 -13.32 -14.30 -24.67
CA LEU A 636 -12.16 -13.46 -24.33
C LEU A 636 -12.36 -12.77 -22.98
N GLY A 637 -11.38 -12.89 -22.10
CA GLY A 637 -11.29 -12.09 -20.87
C GLY A 637 -11.12 -10.60 -21.15
N VAL A 638 -11.15 -9.76 -20.12
CA VAL A 638 -11.09 -8.28 -20.25
C VAL A 638 -9.85 -7.85 -21.02
N MET A 639 -8.67 -8.30 -20.62
CA MET A 639 -7.40 -7.98 -21.30
C MET A 639 -7.40 -8.40 -22.77
N ALA A 640 -7.91 -9.58 -23.09
CA ALA A 640 -7.94 -10.08 -24.47
C ALA A 640 -8.97 -9.32 -25.34
N ARG A 641 -10.13 -8.97 -24.80
CA ARG A 641 -11.07 -8.07 -25.47
C ARG A 641 -10.47 -6.70 -25.74
N HIS A 642 -9.74 -6.18 -24.77
CA HIS A 642 -9.03 -4.91 -24.90
C HIS A 642 -7.97 -4.96 -26.00
N ARG A 643 -7.12 -6.03 -26.04
CA ARG A 643 -6.16 -6.23 -27.13
C ARG A 643 -6.84 -6.32 -28.49
N LYS A 644 -7.92 -7.10 -28.61
CA LYS A 644 -8.70 -7.20 -29.84
C LYS A 644 -9.18 -5.83 -30.30
N HIS A 645 -9.68 -5.01 -29.40
CA HIS A 645 -10.12 -3.65 -29.70
C HIS A 645 -8.94 -2.78 -30.18
N VAL A 646 -7.79 -2.84 -29.54
CA VAL A 646 -6.58 -2.12 -30.00
C VAL A 646 -6.18 -2.58 -31.40
N LEU A 647 -6.16 -3.90 -31.64
CA LEU A 647 -5.85 -4.47 -32.96
C LEU A 647 -6.81 -3.96 -34.05
N SER A 648 -8.11 -3.81 -33.73
CA SER A 648 -9.09 -3.26 -34.68
C SER A 648 -8.83 -1.79 -35.04
N LEU A 649 -8.26 -1.02 -34.14
CA LEU A 649 -7.90 0.38 -34.40
C LEU A 649 -6.55 0.52 -35.11
N VAL A 650 -5.57 -0.29 -34.74
CA VAL A 650 -4.21 -0.29 -35.34
C VAL A 650 -4.26 -0.81 -36.78
N PHE A 651 -5.06 -1.83 -37.03
CA PHE A 651 -5.24 -2.42 -38.37
C PHE A 651 -6.50 -1.93 -39.07
N ALA A 652 -7.03 -0.76 -38.73
CA ALA A 652 -8.27 -0.24 -39.33
C ALA A 652 -8.20 -0.16 -40.87
N GLU A 653 -7.07 0.28 -41.42
CA GLU A 653 -6.88 0.36 -42.86
C GLU A 653 -6.81 -1.02 -43.55
N PRO A 654 -5.96 -2.00 -43.11
CA PRO A 654 -5.98 -3.36 -43.63
C PRO A 654 -7.34 -4.06 -43.50
N VAL A 655 -8.08 -3.79 -42.42
CA VAL A 655 -9.44 -4.33 -42.23
C VAL A 655 -10.40 -3.73 -43.27
N ALA A 656 -10.36 -2.40 -43.48
CA ALA A 656 -11.18 -1.73 -44.49
C ALA A 656 -10.88 -2.19 -45.91
N GLN A 657 -9.62 -2.59 -46.20
CA GLN A 657 -9.19 -3.15 -47.47
C GLN A 657 -9.53 -4.65 -47.61
N GLY A 658 -10.11 -5.30 -46.59
CA GLY A 658 -10.46 -6.70 -46.61
C GLY A 658 -9.26 -7.65 -46.50
N LYS A 659 -8.06 -7.15 -46.19
CA LYS A 659 -6.84 -7.96 -46.01
C LYS A 659 -6.81 -8.71 -44.68
N ILE A 660 -7.44 -8.14 -43.68
CA ILE A 660 -7.58 -8.65 -42.31
C ILE A 660 -9.05 -8.77 -41.96
N THR A 661 -9.42 -9.86 -41.32
CA THR A 661 -10.71 -9.98 -40.63
C THR A 661 -10.48 -10.22 -39.16
N ILE A 662 -11.18 -9.47 -38.29
CA ILE A 662 -11.13 -9.64 -36.84
C ILE A 662 -12.46 -10.25 -36.42
N ASP A 663 -12.45 -11.53 -36.07
CA ASP A 663 -13.62 -12.26 -35.57
C ASP A 663 -13.76 -12.14 -34.05
N GLU A 664 -14.59 -12.98 -33.44
CA GLU A 664 -14.84 -12.96 -32.01
C GLU A 664 -13.57 -13.14 -31.16
N ARG A 665 -12.62 -13.98 -31.59
CA ARG A 665 -11.42 -14.36 -30.83
C ARG A 665 -10.10 -14.22 -31.56
N HIS A 666 -10.11 -14.04 -32.90
CA HIS A 666 -8.91 -14.09 -33.72
C HIS A 666 -8.77 -12.91 -34.66
N VAL A 667 -7.53 -12.63 -35.02
CA VAL A 667 -7.16 -11.85 -36.18
C VAL A 667 -6.83 -12.83 -37.31
N ARG A 668 -7.48 -12.71 -38.46
CA ARG A 668 -7.31 -13.60 -39.62
C ARG A 668 -6.69 -12.87 -40.79
N VAL A 669 -5.72 -13.57 -41.43
CA VAL A 669 -5.06 -13.12 -42.66
C VAL A 669 -5.05 -14.32 -43.61
N GLY A 670 -5.94 -14.36 -44.62
CA GLY A 670 -6.08 -15.52 -45.47
C GLY A 670 -6.41 -16.79 -44.69
N ALA A 671 -5.57 -17.82 -44.85
CA ALA A 671 -5.69 -19.13 -44.16
C ALA A 671 -5.19 -19.09 -42.70
N TRP A 672 -4.53 -18.01 -42.31
CA TRP A 672 -3.92 -17.88 -40.99
C TRP A 672 -4.85 -17.22 -39.96
N SER A 673 -4.78 -17.66 -38.71
CA SER A 673 -5.47 -16.99 -37.62
C SER A 673 -4.58 -16.90 -36.38
N VAL A 674 -4.65 -15.76 -35.69
CA VAL A 674 -3.89 -15.44 -34.47
C VAL A 674 -4.87 -15.17 -33.34
N HIS A 675 -4.81 -15.96 -32.27
CA HIS A 675 -5.73 -15.85 -31.15
C HIS A 675 -5.40 -14.66 -30.24
N CYS A 676 -6.37 -13.76 -29.98
CA CYS A 676 -6.15 -12.51 -29.25
C CYS A 676 -5.76 -12.67 -27.78
N ALA A 677 -6.12 -13.81 -27.14
CA ALA A 677 -5.78 -14.05 -25.72
C ALA A 677 -4.45 -14.76 -25.53
N THR A 678 -4.02 -15.61 -26.46
CA THR A 678 -2.85 -16.48 -26.28
C THR A 678 -1.73 -16.20 -27.28
N GLY A 679 -2.01 -15.46 -28.36
CA GLY A 679 -1.07 -15.26 -29.46
C GLY A 679 -0.82 -16.53 -30.28
N ARG A 680 -1.60 -17.60 -30.05
CA ARG A 680 -1.46 -18.86 -30.78
C ARG A 680 -1.79 -18.67 -32.25
N VAL A 681 -0.92 -19.18 -33.11
CA VAL A 681 -1.09 -19.12 -34.57
C VAL A 681 -1.59 -20.44 -35.07
N THR A 682 -2.59 -20.41 -35.95
CA THR A 682 -3.07 -21.60 -36.67
C THR A 682 -3.15 -21.29 -38.15
N ARG A 683 -2.97 -22.32 -38.99
CA ARG A 683 -3.20 -22.27 -40.44
C ARG A 683 -4.21 -23.33 -40.81
N ASP A 684 -5.30 -22.95 -41.48
CA ASP A 684 -6.41 -23.83 -41.81
C ASP A 684 -6.97 -24.60 -40.59
N GLY A 685 -6.90 -24.00 -39.39
CA GLY A 685 -7.33 -24.58 -38.12
C GLY A 685 -6.28 -25.44 -37.41
N GLU A 686 -5.18 -25.81 -38.06
CA GLU A 686 -4.11 -26.60 -37.44
C GLU A 686 -3.07 -25.70 -36.76
N PRO A 687 -2.61 -26.03 -35.55
CA PRO A 687 -1.57 -25.29 -34.84
C PRO A 687 -0.26 -25.27 -35.63
N VAL A 688 0.32 -24.10 -35.76
CA VAL A 688 1.64 -23.97 -36.37
C VAL A 688 2.61 -23.62 -35.25
N ASP A 689 3.73 -24.37 -35.18
CA ASP A 689 4.83 -23.97 -34.29
C ASP A 689 5.44 -22.67 -34.84
N ALA A 690 5.01 -21.58 -34.24
CA ALA A 690 5.45 -20.23 -34.61
C ALA A 690 6.79 -19.89 -33.99
N THR A 691 7.82 -20.65 -34.24
CA THR A 691 9.18 -20.14 -34.37
C THR A 691 9.33 -19.55 -35.78
N ILE A 692 8.46 -18.61 -36.10
CA ILE A 692 8.75 -17.71 -37.21
C ILE A 692 9.76 -16.71 -36.61
N GLU A 693 11.05 -17.03 -36.75
CA GLU A 693 12.08 -16.01 -36.69
C GLU A 693 11.74 -15.03 -37.82
N PRO A 694 11.33 -13.79 -37.52
CA PRO A 694 11.13 -12.82 -38.57
C PRO A 694 12.44 -12.68 -39.33
N PRO A 695 12.44 -12.73 -40.66
CA PRO A 695 13.64 -12.43 -41.42
C PRO A 695 14.12 -11.05 -41.00
N PRO A 696 15.43 -10.82 -40.76
CA PRO A 696 15.97 -9.54 -40.39
C PRO A 696 15.82 -8.57 -41.57
N SER A 697 14.66 -7.95 -41.69
CA SER A 697 14.44 -6.87 -42.67
C SER A 697 14.66 -5.54 -41.97
N PRO A 698 15.72 -4.78 -42.28
CA PRO A 698 15.99 -3.49 -41.67
C PRO A 698 15.05 -2.36 -42.10
N LEU A 699 14.06 -2.63 -42.94
CA LEU A 699 13.16 -1.64 -43.54
C LEU A 699 11.69 -1.81 -43.18
N ARG A 700 11.39 -2.68 -42.24
CA ARG A 700 10.00 -2.99 -41.87
C ARG A 700 9.42 -1.87 -41.03
N ALA A 701 8.33 -1.29 -41.47
CA ALA A 701 7.51 -0.39 -40.67
C ALA A 701 6.75 -1.22 -39.62
N VAL A 702 7.28 -1.32 -38.39
CA VAL A 702 6.55 -1.89 -37.28
C VAL A 702 5.33 -1.02 -37.02
N PRO A 703 4.11 -1.55 -37.03
CA PRO A 703 2.92 -0.77 -36.70
C PRO A 703 3.07 -0.09 -35.36
N TRP A 704 2.68 1.17 -35.30
CA TRP A 704 2.72 1.93 -34.07
C TRP A 704 1.67 1.39 -33.07
N LEU A 705 2.09 1.19 -31.79
CA LEU A 705 1.21 0.77 -30.73
C LEU A 705 1.02 1.88 -29.68
N PRO A 706 -0.21 2.04 -29.15
CA PRO A 706 -0.51 3.08 -28.18
C PRO A 706 0.17 2.85 -26.81
N TYR A 707 0.55 1.61 -26.52
CA TYR A 707 1.26 1.22 -25.30
C TYR A 707 2.11 -0.03 -25.52
N ASP A 708 3.05 -0.26 -24.61
CA ASP A 708 3.93 -1.43 -24.65
C ASP A 708 3.28 -2.62 -23.92
N GLU A 709 3.04 -3.70 -24.62
CA GLU A 709 2.59 -5.00 -24.10
C GLU A 709 3.18 -6.12 -24.98
N ALA A 710 3.92 -7.05 -24.36
CA ALA A 710 4.69 -8.06 -25.09
C ALA A 710 3.79 -8.94 -25.99
N LEU A 711 2.62 -9.38 -25.50
CA LEU A 711 1.72 -10.20 -26.28
C LEU A 711 1.07 -9.44 -27.43
N LEU A 712 0.65 -8.19 -27.17
CA LEU A 712 0.10 -7.31 -28.22
C LEU A 712 1.14 -7.06 -29.32
N GLN A 713 2.39 -6.76 -28.93
CA GLN A 713 3.49 -6.58 -29.87
C GLN A 713 3.71 -7.83 -30.71
N ARG A 714 3.78 -9.02 -30.06
CA ARG A 714 3.94 -10.31 -30.77
C ARG A 714 2.80 -10.55 -31.77
N ILE A 715 1.55 -10.31 -31.39
CA ILE A 715 0.41 -10.47 -32.31
C ILE A 715 0.53 -9.51 -33.49
N VAL A 716 0.89 -8.25 -33.25
CA VAL A 716 1.07 -7.26 -34.31
C VAL A 716 2.21 -7.66 -35.26
N ASP A 717 3.35 -8.12 -34.71
CA ASP A 717 4.49 -8.54 -35.52
C ASP A 717 4.11 -9.73 -36.40
N VAL A 718 3.45 -10.76 -35.85
CA VAL A 718 2.97 -11.92 -36.62
C VAL A 718 1.97 -11.52 -37.70
N VAL A 719 0.97 -10.68 -37.37
CA VAL A 719 -0.05 -10.23 -38.35
C VAL A 719 0.60 -9.39 -39.44
N ALA A 720 1.56 -8.55 -39.12
CA ALA A 720 2.30 -7.77 -40.09
C ALA A 720 3.13 -8.67 -41.04
N ASP A 721 3.77 -9.76 -40.47
CA ASP A 721 4.49 -10.77 -41.28
C ASP A 721 3.59 -11.52 -42.26
N LEU A 722 2.35 -11.76 -41.88
CA LEU A 722 1.39 -12.44 -42.74
C LEU A 722 0.78 -11.52 -43.83
N LEU A 723 0.89 -10.19 -43.69
CA LEU A 723 0.43 -9.21 -44.66
C LEU A 723 1.44 -8.92 -45.78
N ASP A 724 2.74 -9.10 -45.50
CA ASP A 724 3.83 -8.95 -46.44
C ASP A 724 3.99 -10.22 -47.29
#